data_f1276d2b7d9f6068454afad311014f6a
#
_entry.id   f1276d2b7d9f6068454afad311014f6a
#
_cell.length_a   1.000
_cell.length_b   1.000
_cell.length_c   1.000
_cell.angle_alpha   90.00
_cell.angle_beta   90.00
_cell.angle_gamma   90.00
#
_symmetry.space_group_name_H-M   'P 1'
#
loop_
_entity.id
_entity.type
_entity.pdbx_description
1 polymer ?
#
loop_
_entity_poly.entity_id
_entity_poly.type
_entity_poly.pdbx_seq_one_letter_code
_entity_poly.pdbx_strand_id
1 'polypeptide(L)'
;MAANSVSWQPQEEGFREICGLLEQQISHSASSADKSQIWQQLQHYSQFPDFNNYLAFILARAEGKSVEIRQAAGLLLKNNLRTAFKSMAPVNQQYIKSELLPCLGAADRQIRSTVGTIISVVVQLGGVLGWPELLQALVNCLDSNDVNHMEGAMDALSKICEDIPQILDSDAPGLSERPISIILPRLYKFFQSPHASLRKLSLGSVNQYIMLMPAALFVSMDQYLQGLFVLAHDPASEVRKLVCAAFVQLIEVRPSFLEPHLKNIIEYMLQVNKDTDDEVALESCEFWSAYCDAQLPPDNLREFLPRLIPVLLSNMVYADDDESIVDAEEDGSLPDRDQDLKPRFHSSRFHGSDNVEDDDDDIVNVWNLRKCSAAALDMISNVFGDDILPTLMPIVQAKLSATDDEGWKEREAAVLALGAIAEGCIHGLYPHLSEIVTFLIPLLDDKFPLIRSISCWTLSRFSKFIVQGIGHQKGYEQFDKVLTGLLRRILDTNKRVQEAACSAFATLEEEAAEELAPHLEIILQHLMCAFGKYQRRNLRIVYDAIGTLADAVGRELNQRNYLDILMPPLIAKWQQLSNSDKDIFPLLECFTSIAQALGTGFSQFAEPVFQRCISIIQTQQLAKVDPVSAGVQYDKEFIVCSLDLLSGLAEGLGSGIESLVSQSNLRDLLLQCCTDDASDVRQSAFALLGDLARVCPVHLHPRLSEILDVAAKQLNTPKLKETVSVANNACWAIGELAVKFQVRQEIAPIVLTVISCLVPILQHAEELNKSLIENSAITLGRLAWVCPELVSPHMEHFMQSWCSALSMIRDDIEKEDAFRGLCAMVKANPSGALGSLVFMCKAIASWHEIRSEDLHNDICQVLHGYKQMLRNGAWDQCMSALEPPVKEKLSKYQV
;
A
#
# COMPACT_ATOMS: atom_id res chain seq x y z
N MET A 1 -55.75 -18.52 25.27
CA MET A 1 -56.38 -17.88 24.08
C MET A 1 -55.27 -17.63 23.12
N ALA A 2 -55.09 -18.53 22.15
CA ALA A 2 -54.10 -18.35 21.09
C ALA A 2 -54.62 -17.26 20.15
N ALA A 3 -53.95 -16.13 20.12
CA ALA A 3 -54.19 -15.13 19.10
C ALA A 3 -53.81 -15.72 17.74
N ASN A 4 -54.83 -15.94 16.90
CA ASN A 4 -54.61 -16.25 15.49
C ASN A 4 -53.83 -15.08 14.87
N SER A 5 -52.52 -15.22 14.78
CA SER A 5 -51.72 -14.34 13.97
C SER A 5 -52.08 -14.63 12.52
N VAL A 6 -52.93 -13.76 11.93
CA VAL A 6 -53.22 -13.78 10.50
C VAL A 6 -51.86 -13.56 9.77
N SER A 7 -51.34 -14.63 9.14
CA SER A 7 -50.13 -14.47 8.32
C SER A 7 -50.40 -13.53 7.14
N TRP A 8 -49.47 -12.67 6.83
CA TRP A 8 -49.57 -11.75 5.70
C TRP A 8 -49.90 -12.50 4.40
N GLN A 9 -50.83 -11.98 3.62
CA GLN A 9 -51.24 -12.54 2.33
C GLN A 9 -51.16 -11.43 1.26
N PRO A 10 -50.69 -11.71 0.02
CA PRO A 10 -50.67 -10.73 -1.04
C PRO A 10 -52.09 -10.44 -1.56
N GLN A 11 -52.32 -9.18 -1.94
CA GLN A 11 -53.50 -8.84 -2.72
C GLN A 11 -53.22 -9.16 -4.21
N GLU A 12 -54.21 -9.75 -4.87
CA GLU A 12 -54.02 -10.23 -6.24
C GLU A 12 -53.68 -9.12 -7.23
N GLU A 13 -54.27 -7.94 -7.08
CA GLU A 13 -53.97 -6.78 -7.92
C GLU A 13 -52.54 -6.32 -7.77
N GLY A 14 -52.05 -6.15 -6.54
CA GLY A 14 -50.66 -5.80 -6.26
C GLY A 14 -49.65 -6.80 -6.79
N PHE A 15 -49.96 -8.10 -6.64
CA PHE A 15 -49.18 -9.19 -7.15
C PHE A 15 -49.03 -9.13 -8.68
N ARG A 16 -50.13 -8.95 -9.40
CA ARG A 16 -50.12 -8.87 -10.85
C ARG A 16 -49.35 -7.66 -11.36
N GLU A 17 -49.53 -6.53 -10.70
CA GLU A 17 -48.86 -5.30 -11.09
C GLU A 17 -47.34 -5.37 -10.92
N ILE A 18 -46.86 -5.87 -9.79
CA ILE A 18 -45.43 -6.05 -9.53
C ILE A 18 -44.81 -7.07 -10.49
N CYS A 19 -45.47 -8.22 -10.69
CA CYS A 19 -45.02 -9.21 -11.68
C CYS A 19 -44.94 -8.63 -13.09
N GLY A 20 -45.94 -7.86 -13.48
CA GLY A 20 -45.96 -7.18 -14.79
C GLY A 20 -44.82 -6.22 -14.96
N LEU A 21 -44.51 -5.42 -13.94
CA LEU A 21 -43.37 -4.49 -13.97
C LEU A 21 -42.05 -5.23 -14.06
N LEU A 22 -41.86 -6.30 -13.32
CA LEU A 22 -40.64 -7.11 -13.36
C LEU A 22 -40.46 -7.78 -14.73
N GLU A 23 -41.54 -8.28 -15.31
CA GLU A 23 -41.54 -8.88 -16.66
C GLU A 23 -41.12 -7.86 -17.71
N GLN A 24 -41.63 -6.63 -17.65
CA GLN A 24 -41.25 -5.55 -18.55
C GLN A 24 -39.78 -5.15 -18.37
N GLN A 25 -39.30 -5.12 -17.14
CA GLN A 25 -37.91 -4.74 -16.84
C GLN A 25 -36.88 -5.71 -17.43
N ILE A 26 -37.16 -7.01 -17.42
CA ILE A 26 -36.28 -8.02 -17.98
C ILE A 26 -36.47 -8.22 -19.49
N SER A 27 -37.50 -7.61 -20.12
CA SER A 27 -37.76 -7.71 -21.54
C SER A 27 -36.64 -7.03 -22.34
N HIS A 28 -36.10 -7.75 -23.33
CA HIS A 28 -35.08 -7.20 -24.23
C HIS A 28 -35.64 -6.18 -25.24
N SER A 29 -36.97 -6.11 -25.37
CA SER A 29 -37.63 -5.20 -26.32
C SER A 29 -37.91 -3.81 -25.73
N ALA A 30 -37.70 -3.60 -24.43
CA ALA A 30 -37.92 -2.33 -23.76
C ALA A 30 -36.77 -1.35 -24.05
N SER A 31 -37.12 -0.08 -24.34
CA SER A 31 -36.14 0.99 -24.47
C SER A 31 -35.53 1.35 -23.12
N SER A 32 -34.36 2.01 -23.12
CA SER A 32 -33.72 2.48 -21.86
C SER A 32 -34.60 3.50 -21.12
N ALA A 33 -35.40 4.29 -21.83
CA ALA A 33 -36.34 5.21 -21.23
C ALA A 33 -37.50 4.48 -20.56
N ASP A 34 -38.02 3.41 -21.17
CA ASP A 34 -39.07 2.59 -20.59
C ASP A 34 -38.54 1.86 -19.32
N LYS A 35 -37.34 1.35 -19.36
CA LYS A 35 -36.69 0.72 -18.19
C LYS A 35 -36.50 1.69 -17.05
N SER A 36 -36.14 2.94 -17.32
CA SER A 36 -36.00 3.98 -16.31
C SER A 36 -37.36 4.31 -15.66
N GLN A 37 -38.42 4.36 -16.46
CA GLN A 37 -39.79 4.63 -15.96
C GLN A 37 -40.29 3.46 -15.10
N ILE A 38 -40.02 2.22 -15.48
CA ILE A 38 -40.37 1.02 -14.73
C ILE A 38 -39.63 1.02 -13.39
N TRP A 39 -38.35 1.38 -13.40
CA TRP A 39 -37.54 1.51 -12.20
C TRP A 39 -38.11 2.54 -11.23
N GLN A 40 -38.54 3.70 -11.73
CA GLN A 40 -39.16 4.74 -10.93
C GLN A 40 -40.48 4.26 -10.30
N GLN A 41 -41.29 3.50 -11.03
CA GLN A 41 -42.52 2.92 -10.48
C GLN A 41 -42.21 1.88 -9.38
N LEU A 42 -41.20 1.04 -9.58
CA LEU A 42 -40.78 0.09 -8.55
C LEU A 42 -40.26 0.79 -7.31
N GLN A 43 -39.51 1.88 -7.47
CA GLN A 43 -39.05 2.72 -6.36
C GLN A 43 -40.22 3.41 -5.63
N HIS A 44 -41.23 3.82 -6.34
CA HIS A 44 -42.46 4.37 -5.74
C HIS A 44 -43.18 3.32 -4.90
N TYR A 45 -43.31 2.09 -5.39
CA TYR A 45 -43.93 1.00 -4.63
C TYR A 45 -43.09 0.58 -3.43
N SER A 46 -41.77 0.76 -3.44
CA SER A 46 -40.90 0.43 -2.32
C SER A 46 -41.20 1.27 -1.06
N GLN A 47 -41.96 2.34 -1.19
CA GLN A 47 -42.42 3.15 -0.05
C GLN A 47 -43.54 2.46 0.75
N PHE A 48 -44.23 1.49 0.18
CA PHE A 48 -45.28 0.73 0.91
C PHE A 48 -44.59 -0.22 1.89
N PRO A 49 -45.11 -0.31 3.15
CA PRO A 49 -44.50 -1.11 4.20
C PRO A 49 -44.35 -2.60 3.90
N ASP A 50 -45.24 -3.14 3.06
CA ASP A 50 -45.30 -4.55 2.71
C ASP A 50 -44.81 -4.87 1.30
N PHE A 51 -44.18 -3.93 0.62
CA PHE A 51 -43.68 -4.12 -0.73
C PHE A 51 -42.68 -5.30 -0.78
N ASN A 52 -41.73 -5.33 0.15
CA ASN A 52 -40.76 -6.41 0.24
C ASN A 52 -41.38 -7.77 0.52
N ASN A 53 -42.53 -7.82 1.20
CA ASN A 53 -43.28 -9.04 1.37
C ASN A 53 -43.79 -9.61 0.04
N TYR A 54 -44.25 -8.73 -0.86
CA TYR A 54 -44.65 -9.15 -2.21
C TYR A 54 -43.48 -9.73 -2.97
N LEU A 55 -42.30 -9.11 -2.87
CA LEU A 55 -41.07 -9.61 -3.53
C LEU A 55 -40.68 -10.99 -3.01
N ALA A 56 -40.74 -11.20 -1.72
CA ALA A 56 -40.45 -12.49 -1.10
C ALA A 56 -41.49 -13.56 -1.52
N PHE A 57 -42.77 -13.21 -1.59
CA PHE A 57 -43.83 -14.09 -2.08
C PHE A 57 -43.61 -14.49 -3.54
N ILE A 58 -43.29 -13.54 -4.41
CA ILE A 58 -42.99 -13.80 -5.82
C ILE A 58 -41.81 -14.78 -5.96
N LEU A 59 -40.74 -14.52 -5.24
CA LEU A 59 -39.58 -15.39 -5.24
C LEU A 59 -39.90 -16.81 -4.78
N ALA A 60 -40.63 -16.94 -3.70
CA ALA A 60 -40.84 -18.21 -3.03
C ALA A 60 -42.00 -19.02 -3.61
N ARG A 61 -43.11 -18.37 -3.95
CA ARG A 61 -44.39 -19.07 -4.22
C ARG A 61 -44.98 -18.84 -5.61
N ALA A 62 -44.42 -17.97 -6.43
CA ALA A 62 -44.97 -17.71 -7.74
C ALA A 62 -44.52 -18.75 -8.79
N GLU A 63 -44.83 -20.01 -8.55
CA GLU A 63 -44.41 -21.15 -9.40
C GLU A 63 -44.99 -21.08 -10.82
N GLY A 64 -46.09 -20.37 -11.04
CA GLY A 64 -46.67 -20.12 -12.34
C GLY A 64 -45.95 -19.05 -13.14
N LYS A 65 -45.00 -18.32 -12.56
CA LYS A 65 -44.20 -17.31 -13.23
C LYS A 65 -42.83 -17.84 -13.64
N SER A 66 -42.20 -17.22 -14.61
CA SER A 66 -40.88 -17.64 -15.07
C SER A 66 -39.82 -17.50 -13.96
N VAL A 67 -38.77 -18.30 -14.06
CA VAL A 67 -37.64 -18.25 -13.10
C VAL A 67 -36.99 -16.87 -13.12
N GLU A 68 -36.92 -16.22 -14.28
CA GLU A 68 -36.34 -14.90 -14.45
C GLU A 68 -37.11 -13.82 -13.67
N ILE A 69 -38.44 -13.87 -13.66
CA ILE A 69 -39.28 -12.95 -12.88
C ILE A 69 -39.07 -13.18 -11.38
N ARG A 70 -39.06 -14.42 -10.95
CA ARG A 70 -38.83 -14.79 -9.56
C ARG A 70 -37.45 -14.35 -9.08
N GLN A 71 -36.43 -14.57 -9.89
CA GLN A 71 -35.06 -14.14 -9.59
C GLN A 71 -34.96 -12.62 -9.54
N ALA A 72 -35.59 -11.91 -10.47
CA ALA A 72 -35.63 -10.43 -10.47
C ALA A 72 -36.28 -9.89 -9.19
N ALA A 73 -37.36 -10.48 -8.74
CA ALA A 73 -37.97 -10.15 -7.45
C ALA A 73 -37.02 -10.37 -6.29
N GLY A 74 -36.29 -11.46 -6.28
CA GLY A 74 -35.30 -11.79 -5.25
C GLY A 74 -34.13 -10.82 -5.23
N LEU A 75 -33.60 -10.44 -6.39
CA LEU A 75 -32.49 -9.47 -6.50
C LEU A 75 -32.93 -8.08 -6.03
N LEU A 76 -34.14 -7.66 -6.37
CA LEU A 76 -34.68 -6.41 -5.88
C LEU A 76 -34.91 -6.45 -4.37
N LEU A 77 -35.42 -7.56 -3.85
CA LEU A 77 -35.57 -7.79 -2.43
C LEU A 77 -34.23 -7.68 -1.69
N LYS A 78 -33.18 -8.31 -2.21
CA LYS A 78 -31.84 -8.23 -1.65
C LYS A 78 -31.37 -6.77 -1.54
N ASN A 79 -31.50 -6.01 -2.62
CA ASN A 79 -31.08 -4.62 -2.65
C ASN A 79 -31.86 -3.75 -1.67
N ASN A 80 -33.17 -3.96 -1.59
CA ASN A 80 -34.03 -3.22 -0.67
C ASN A 80 -33.71 -3.55 0.80
N LEU A 81 -33.45 -4.80 1.12
CA LEU A 81 -33.17 -5.23 2.49
C LEU A 81 -31.87 -4.66 3.03
N ARG A 82 -30.87 -4.41 2.20
CA ARG A 82 -29.60 -3.81 2.63
C ARG A 82 -29.80 -2.48 3.35
N THR A 83 -30.75 -1.67 2.92
CA THR A 83 -30.99 -0.35 3.48
C THR A 83 -32.21 -0.28 4.38
N ALA A 84 -33.23 -1.12 4.15
CA ALA A 84 -34.52 -1.02 4.78
C ALA A 84 -34.79 -2.06 5.89
N PHE A 85 -34.04 -3.15 5.96
CA PHE A 85 -34.36 -4.28 6.83
C PHE A 85 -34.48 -3.89 8.31
N LYS A 86 -33.52 -3.12 8.82
CA LYS A 86 -33.51 -2.72 10.24
C LYS A 86 -34.68 -1.82 10.62
N SER A 87 -35.17 -1.05 9.66
CA SER A 87 -36.30 -0.13 9.88
C SER A 87 -37.68 -0.74 9.59
N MET A 88 -37.70 -1.96 9.05
CA MET A 88 -38.97 -2.67 8.76
C MET A 88 -39.69 -3.11 10.04
N ALA A 89 -41.01 -3.15 9.97
CA ALA A 89 -41.84 -3.72 11.06
C ALA A 89 -41.46 -5.17 11.32
N PRO A 90 -41.34 -5.59 12.59
CA PRO A 90 -40.99 -6.98 12.95
C PRO A 90 -41.82 -8.05 12.28
N VAL A 91 -43.12 -7.78 12.06
CA VAL A 91 -44.04 -8.70 11.37
C VAL A 91 -43.62 -8.93 9.93
N ASN A 92 -43.19 -7.88 9.23
CA ASN A 92 -42.72 -7.97 7.85
C ASN A 92 -41.36 -8.67 7.77
N GLN A 93 -40.46 -8.37 8.69
CA GLN A 93 -39.18 -9.07 8.80
C GLN A 93 -39.37 -10.56 8.98
N GLN A 94 -40.27 -10.96 9.90
CA GLN A 94 -40.55 -12.34 10.20
C GLN A 94 -41.19 -13.05 9.00
N TYR A 95 -42.07 -12.38 8.28
CA TYR A 95 -42.73 -12.96 7.10
C TYR A 95 -41.67 -13.30 6.04
N ILE A 96 -40.76 -12.36 5.74
CA ILE A 96 -39.68 -12.56 4.76
C ILE A 96 -38.79 -13.74 5.16
N LYS A 97 -38.38 -13.79 6.42
CA LYS A 97 -37.59 -14.91 6.96
C LYS A 97 -38.31 -16.26 6.80
N SER A 98 -39.60 -16.30 7.08
CA SER A 98 -40.39 -17.52 6.97
C SER A 98 -40.58 -18.01 5.53
N GLU A 99 -40.55 -17.09 4.54
CA GLU A 99 -40.65 -17.45 3.13
C GLU A 99 -39.32 -17.91 2.53
N LEU A 100 -38.17 -17.40 3.05
CA LEU A 100 -36.87 -17.74 2.56
C LEU A 100 -36.45 -19.19 2.90
N LEU A 101 -36.71 -19.64 4.13
CA LEU A 101 -36.20 -20.93 4.60
C LEU A 101 -36.67 -22.12 3.76
N PRO A 102 -37.97 -22.24 3.38
CA PRO A 102 -38.41 -23.33 2.55
C PRO A 102 -37.81 -23.37 1.16
N CYS A 103 -37.32 -22.24 0.66
CA CYS A 103 -36.68 -22.09 -0.65
C CYS A 103 -35.24 -22.62 -0.71
N LEU A 104 -34.66 -23.01 0.42
CA LEU A 104 -33.38 -23.69 0.43
C LEU A 104 -33.41 -24.99 -0.37
N GLY A 105 -34.54 -25.67 -0.43
CA GLY A 105 -34.74 -26.88 -1.22
C GLY A 105 -35.40 -26.68 -2.58
N ALA A 106 -35.50 -25.45 -3.08
CA ALA A 106 -36.13 -25.16 -4.38
C ALA A 106 -35.52 -25.95 -5.52
N ALA A 107 -36.35 -26.36 -6.49
CA ALA A 107 -35.89 -27.16 -7.62
C ALA A 107 -34.96 -26.42 -8.54
N ASP A 108 -35.16 -25.10 -8.71
CA ASP A 108 -34.34 -24.27 -9.57
C ASP A 108 -33.10 -23.79 -8.85
N ARG A 109 -31.93 -24.02 -9.44
CA ARG A 109 -30.64 -23.58 -8.91
C ARG A 109 -30.56 -22.05 -8.77
N GLN A 110 -31.11 -21.31 -9.72
CA GLN A 110 -31.10 -19.85 -9.71
C GLN A 110 -31.89 -19.29 -8.50
N ILE A 111 -33.01 -19.94 -8.16
CA ILE A 111 -33.82 -19.56 -7.00
C ILE A 111 -33.06 -19.87 -5.71
N ARG A 112 -32.46 -21.05 -5.59
CA ARG A 112 -31.64 -21.42 -4.41
C ARG A 112 -30.50 -20.45 -4.18
N SER A 113 -29.77 -20.08 -5.25
CA SER A 113 -28.66 -19.17 -5.18
C SER A 113 -29.09 -17.75 -4.76
N THR A 114 -30.18 -17.26 -5.30
CA THR A 114 -30.75 -15.96 -4.93
C THR A 114 -31.18 -15.94 -3.47
N VAL A 115 -31.85 -16.98 -3.02
CA VAL A 115 -32.27 -17.15 -1.62
C VAL A 115 -31.05 -17.15 -0.68
N GLY A 116 -30.00 -17.86 -1.05
CA GLY A 116 -28.75 -17.89 -0.28
C GLY A 116 -28.12 -16.50 -0.13
N THR A 117 -28.12 -15.70 -1.18
CA THR A 117 -27.63 -14.33 -1.14
C THR A 117 -28.47 -13.44 -0.20
N ILE A 118 -29.79 -13.57 -0.26
CA ILE A 118 -30.71 -12.81 0.61
C ILE A 118 -30.51 -13.22 2.08
N ILE A 119 -30.39 -14.51 2.34
CA ILE A 119 -30.12 -15.03 3.70
C ILE A 119 -28.83 -14.42 4.26
N SER A 120 -27.76 -14.38 3.47
CA SER A 120 -26.50 -13.75 3.89
C SER A 120 -26.70 -12.29 4.26
N VAL A 121 -27.41 -11.51 3.44
CA VAL A 121 -27.73 -10.10 3.75
C VAL A 121 -28.51 -9.95 5.05
N VAL A 122 -29.52 -10.75 5.26
CA VAL A 122 -30.34 -10.70 6.50
C VAL A 122 -29.50 -11.04 7.73
N VAL A 123 -28.68 -12.07 7.65
CA VAL A 123 -27.77 -12.46 8.74
C VAL A 123 -26.73 -11.37 9.03
N GLN A 124 -26.22 -10.71 8.00
CA GLN A 124 -25.29 -9.60 8.17
C GLN A 124 -25.90 -8.44 8.95
N LEU A 125 -27.18 -8.16 8.74
CA LEU A 125 -27.88 -7.06 9.38
C LEU A 125 -28.40 -7.39 10.78
N GLY A 126 -28.89 -8.62 11.00
CA GLY A 126 -29.56 -9.00 12.25
C GLY A 126 -28.83 -10.04 13.11
N GLY A 127 -27.74 -10.63 12.59
CA GLY A 127 -27.03 -11.72 13.27
C GLY A 127 -27.79 -13.03 13.32
N VAL A 128 -27.13 -14.09 13.77
CA VAL A 128 -27.72 -15.41 13.96
C VAL A 128 -28.78 -15.40 15.09
N LEU A 129 -28.54 -14.56 16.09
CA LEU A 129 -29.48 -14.37 17.22
C LEU A 129 -30.79 -13.79 16.76
N GLY A 130 -30.82 -12.94 15.77
CA GLY A 130 -32.02 -12.35 15.19
C GLY A 130 -32.82 -13.32 14.33
N TRP A 131 -32.27 -14.50 14.03
CA TRP A 131 -32.95 -15.51 13.22
C TRP A 131 -32.69 -16.93 13.75
N PRO A 132 -33.29 -17.28 14.87
CA PRO A 132 -33.01 -18.56 15.55
C PRO A 132 -33.33 -19.81 14.73
N GLU A 133 -34.30 -19.74 13.82
CA GLU A 133 -34.72 -20.86 12.99
C GLU A 133 -33.72 -21.18 11.85
N LEU A 134 -32.87 -20.27 11.51
CA LEU A 134 -31.97 -20.41 10.37
C LEU A 134 -30.97 -21.57 10.57
N LEU A 135 -30.31 -21.61 11.71
CA LEU A 135 -29.27 -22.61 11.98
C LEU A 135 -29.87 -24.02 11.90
N GLN A 136 -31.06 -24.22 12.52
CA GLN A 136 -31.75 -25.50 12.48
C GLN A 136 -32.17 -25.87 11.06
N ALA A 137 -32.68 -24.92 10.29
CA ALA A 137 -33.04 -25.14 8.89
C ALA A 137 -31.83 -25.54 8.03
N LEU A 138 -30.69 -24.88 8.21
CA LEU A 138 -29.45 -25.21 7.52
C LEU A 138 -28.98 -26.63 7.87
N VAL A 139 -28.98 -26.96 9.16
CA VAL A 139 -28.60 -28.30 9.65
C VAL A 139 -29.52 -29.37 9.08
N ASN A 140 -30.81 -29.14 9.10
CA ASN A 140 -31.81 -30.11 8.59
C ASN A 140 -31.61 -30.35 7.08
N CYS A 141 -31.34 -29.32 6.32
CA CYS A 141 -31.06 -29.43 4.88
C CYS A 141 -29.73 -30.14 4.62
N LEU A 142 -28.68 -29.85 5.39
CA LEU A 142 -27.40 -30.54 5.28
C LEU A 142 -27.48 -32.03 5.61
N ASP A 143 -28.33 -32.40 6.57
CA ASP A 143 -28.53 -33.79 7.00
C ASP A 143 -29.55 -34.52 6.11
N SER A 144 -30.19 -33.84 5.19
CA SER A 144 -31.14 -34.39 4.23
C SER A 144 -30.49 -35.29 3.19
N ASN A 145 -31.25 -36.21 2.62
CA ASN A 145 -30.82 -37.03 1.49
C ASN A 145 -31.15 -36.38 0.12
N ASP A 146 -31.83 -35.25 0.12
CA ASP A 146 -32.19 -34.50 -1.08
C ASP A 146 -31.06 -33.58 -1.50
N VAL A 147 -30.55 -33.78 -2.73
CA VAL A 147 -29.45 -33.00 -3.28
C VAL A 147 -29.76 -31.50 -3.36
N ASN A 148 -31.02 -31.15 -3.70
CA ASN A 148 -31.42 -29.75 -3.80
C ASN A 148 -31.37 -29.05 -2.45
N HIS A 149 -31.81 -29.74 -1.37
CA HIS A 149 -31.71 -29.20 -0.01
C HIS A 149 -30.28 -29.04 0.45
N MET A 150 -29.43 -30.03 0.18
CA MET A 150 -28.00 -29.95 0.49
C MET A 150 -27.32 -28.80 -0.23
N GLU A 151 -27.54 -28.65 -1.54
CA GLU A 151 -26.92 -27.58 -2.35
C GLU A 151 -27.42 -26.20 -1.92
N GLY A 152 -28.69 -26.04 -1.64
CA GLY A 152 -29.26 -24.77 -1.21
C GLY A 152 -28.71 -24.32 0.14
N ALA A 153 -28.66 -25.23 1.11
CA ALA A 153 -28.10 -24.95 2.43
C ALA A 153 -26.59 -24.67 2.35
N MET A 154 -25.87 -25.45 1.56
CA MET A 154 -24.43 -25.27 1.37
C MET A 154 -24.11 -23.95 0.69
N ASP A 155 -24.87 -23.57 -0.33
CA ASP A 155 -24.72 -22.30 -1.02
C ASP A 155 -24.96 -21.11 -0.06
N ALA A 156 -26.04 -21.15 0.73
CA ALA A 156 -26.35 -20.12 1.72
C ALA A 156 -25.25 -20.04 2.79
N LEU A 157 -24.81 -21.18 3.29
CA LEU A 157 -23.75 -21.27 4.29
C LEU A 157 -22.39 -20.76 3.75
N SER A 158 -22.05 -21.11 2.52
CA SER A 158 -20.85 -20.64 1.85
C SER A 158 -20.82 -19.11 1.76
N LYS A 159 -21.93 -18.50 1.41
CA LYS A 159 -22.04 -17.04 1.34
C LYS A 159 -21.93 -16.38 2.72
N ILE A 160 -22.51 -16.98 3.75
CA ILE A 160 -22.36 -16.49 5.13
C ILE A 160 -20.88 -16.57 5.56
N CYS A 161 -20.22 -17.69 5.30
CA CYS A 161 -18.82 -17.88 5.64
C CYS A 161 -17.89 -16.92 4.89
N GLU A 162 -18.21 -16.58 3.65
CA GLU A 162 -17.44 -15.65 2.84
C GLU A 162 -17.67 -14.21 3.29
N ASP A 163 -18.90 -13.78 3.46
CA ASP A 163 -19.25 -12.40 3.77
C ASP A 163 -18.99 -12.01 5.22
N ILE A 164 -19.36 -12.90 6.16
CA ILE A 164 -19.34 -12.62 7.60
C ILE A 164 -18.97 -13.87 8.42
N PRO A 165 -17.76 -14.40 8.27
CA PRO A 165 -17.37 -15.64 8.96
C PRO A 165 -17.45 -15.56 10.48
N GLN A 166 -17.26 -14.38 11.07
CA GLN A 166 -17.26 -14.15 12.52
C GLN A 166 -18.62 -14.46 13.17
N ILE A 167 -19.71 -14.34 12.43
CA ILE A 167 -21.07 -14.55 12.98
C ILE A 167 -21.27 -15.99 13.47
N LEU A 168 -20.73 -16.96 12.75
CA LEU A 168 -20.83 -18.36 13.15
C LEU A 168 -19.85 -18.74 14.27
N ASP A 169 -18.82 -17.96 14.46
CA ASP A 169 -17.83 -18.12 15.55
C ASP A 169 -18.12 -17.14 16.70
N SER A 170 -19.35 -16.99 17.08
CA SER A 170 -19.78 -16.15 18.19
C SER A 170 -20.73 -16.93 19.10
N ASP A 171 -20.72 -16.56 20.39
CA ASP A 171 -21.62 -17.19 21.37
C ASP A 171 -23.08 -16.86 21.04
N ALA A 172 -23.93 -17.88 21.00
CA ALA A 172 -25.36 -17.74 20.76
C ALA A 172 -26.12 -18.17 21.99
N PRO A 173 -26.96 -17.29 22.62
CA PRO A 173 -27.78 -17.67 23.74
C PRO A 173 -28.71 -18.82 23.36
N GLY A 174 -28.82 -19.81 24.22
CA GLY A 174 -29.62 -21.01 24.01
C GLY A 174 -28.90 -22.15 23.30
N LEU A 175 -27.67 -21.95 22.86
CA LEU A 175 -26.80 -23.00 22.32
C LEU A 175 -25.68 -23.30 23.31
N SER A 176 -25.40 -24.58 23.52
CA SER A 176 -24.26 -25.01 24.34
C SER A 176 -22.92 -24.81 23.65
N GLU A 177 -22.92 -24.68 22.33
CA GLU A 177 -21.74 -24.52 21.47
C GLU A 177 -21.95 -23.39 20.47
N ARG A 178 -20.87 -22.82 19.96
CA ARG A 178 -20.94 -21.83 18.87
C ARG A 178 -21.45 -22.49 17.59
N PRO A 179 -22.19 -21.77 16.73
CA PRO A 179 -22.72 -22.34 15.49
C PRO A 179 -21.67 -23.05 14.63
N ILE A 180 -20.43 -22.54 14.56
CA ILE A 180 -19.34 -23.16 13.77
C ILE A 180 -18.99 -24.57 14.27
N SER A 181 -19.07 -24.80 15.57
CA SER A 181 -18.83 -26.13 16.16
C SER A 181 -19.87 -27.18 15.75
N ILE A 182 -21.10 -26.74 15.45
CA ILE A 182 -22.19 -27.60 14.99
C ILE A 182 -22.04 -27.87 13.47
N ILE A 183 -21.66 -26.87 12.73
CA ILE A 183 -21.60 -26.91 11.25
C ILE A 183 -20.34 -27.59 10.73
N LEU A 184 -19.20 -27.36 11.36
CA LEU A 184 -17.90 -27.80 10.87
C LEU A 184 -17.78 -29.31 10.64
N PRO A 185 -18.28 -30.18 11.56
CA PRO A 185 -18.26 -31.62 11.30
C PRO A 185 -19.12 -32.05 10.10
N ARG A 186 -20.20 -31.32 9.81
CA ARG A 186 -21.06 -31.56 8.64
C ARG A 186 -20.32 -31.15 7.35
N LEU A 187 -19.60 -30.05 7.39
CA LEU A 187 -18.80 -29.64 6.24
C LEU A 187 -17.73 -30.68 5.89
N TYR A 188 -17.09 -31.28 6.88
CA TYR A 188 -16.11 -32.34 6.66
C TYR A 188 -16.71 -33.57 5.98
N LYS A 189 -17.96 -33.93 6.29
CA LYS A 189 -18.65 -35.05 5.64
C LYS A 189 -18.83 -34.80 4.13
N PHE A 190 -19.05 -33.55 3.72
CA PHE A 190 -19.24 -33.20 2.33
C PHE A 190 -17.95 -33.25 1.50
N PHE A 191 -16.79 -33.34 2.12
CA PHE A 191 -15.54 -33.58 1.41
C PHE A 191 -15.54 -34.90 0.64
N GLN A 192 -16.33 -35.86 1.06
CA GLN A 192 -16.49 -37.16 0.43
C GLN A 192 -17.77 -37.26 -0.41
N SER A 193 -18.48 -36.18 -0.64
CA SER A 193 -19.70 -36.16 -1.45
C SER A 193 -19.42 -36.59 -2.89
N PRO A 194 -20.32 -37.33 -3.54
CA PRO A 194 -20.20 -37.67 -4.95
C PRO A 194 -20.38 -36.47 -5.89
N HIS A 195 -20.91 -35.35 -5.36
CA HIS A 195 -21.15 -34.12 -6.14
C HIS A 195 -20.01 -33.14 -5.97
N ALA A 196 -19.36 -32.77 -7.07
CA ALA A 196 -18.23 -31.82 -7.08
C ALA A 196 -18.62 -30.45 -6.52
N SER A 197 -19.84 -29.98 -6.80
CA SER A 197 -20.34 -28.70 -6.27
C SER A 197 -20.40 -28.67 -4.75
N LEU A 198 -20.81 -29.75 -4.11
CA LEU A 198 -20.85 -29.86 -2.65
C LEU A 198 -19.45 -29.95 -2.04
N ARG A 199 -18.53 -30.67 -2.67
CA ARG A 199 -17.12 -30.72 -2.24
C ARG A 199 -16.48 -29.33 -2.30
N LYS A 200 -16.71 -28.60 -3.40
CA LYS A 200 -16.21 -27.24 -3.59
C LYS A 200 -16.75 -26.27 -2.52
N LEU A 201 -18.07 -26.23 -2.35
CA LEU A 201 -18.69 -25.30 -1.41
C LEU A 201 -18.29 -25.59 0.04
N SER A 202 -18.23 -26.87 0.42
CA SER A 202 -17.84 -27.25 1.77
C SER A 202 -16.38 -26.90 2.07
N LEU A 203 -15.48 -27.20 1.15
CA LEU A 203 -14.07 -26.88 1.31
C LEU A 203 -13.84 -25.37 1.34
N GLY A 204 -14.47 -24.64 0.44
CA GLY A 204 -14.41 -23.17 0.42
C GLY A 204 -14.92 -22.54 1.69
N SER A 205 -16.00 -23.10 2.28
CA SER A 205 -16.54 -22.61 3.56
C SER A 205 -15.58 -22.83 4.72
N VAL A 206 -14.96 -23.99 4.82
CA VAL A 206 -13.95 -24.26 5.87
C VAL A 206 -12.72 -23.35 5.68
N ASN A 207 -12.27 -23.15 4.45
CA ASN A 207 -11.10 -22.30 4.16
C ASN A 207 -11.28 -20.87 4.64
N GLN A 208 -12.51 -20.35 4.69
CA GLN A 208 -12.77 -18.99 5.19
C GLN A 208 -12.41 -18.83 6.67
N TYR A 209 -12.30 -19.93 7.42
CA TYR A 209 -11.98 -19.91 8.84
C TYR A 209 -10.50 -20.10 9.15
N ILE A 210 -9.65 -20.32 8.18
CA ILE A 210 -8.21 -20.52 8.42
C ILE A 210 -7.60 -19.30 9.08
N MET A 211 -7.90 -18.09 8.60
CA MET A 211 -7.35 -16.84 9.15
C MET A 211 -7.86 -16.54 10.55
N LEU A 212 -9.12 -16.83 10.83
CA LEU A 212 -9.75 -16.60 12.14
C LEU A 212 -9.37 -17.68 13.15
N MET A 213 -9.07 -18.87 12.69
CA MET A 213 -8.72 -20.05 13.47
C MET A 213 -9.62 -20.23 14.71
N PRO A 214 -10.92 -20.49 14.52
CA PRO A 214 -11.81 -20.74 15.65
C PRO A 214 -11.38 -22.00 16.42
N ALA A 215 -11.75 -22.08 17.70
CA ALA A 215 -11.40 -23.21 18.55
C ALA A 215 -11.84 -24.56 17.95
N ALA A 216 -13.02 -24.59 17.30
CA ALA A 216 -13.54 -25.80 16.66
C ALA A 216 -12.63 -26.29 15.53
N LEU A 217 -12.09 -25.37 14.71
CA LEU A 217 -11.15 -25.72 13.65
C LEU A 217 -9.80 -26.14 14.22
N PHE A 218 -9.32 -25.42 15.22
CA PHE A 218 -8.04 -25.73 15.87
C PHE A 218 -8.05 -27.16 16.43
N VAL A 219 -9.10 -27.55 17.13
CA VAL A 219 -9.26 -28.88 17.75
C VAL A 219 -9.42 -29.98 16.70
N SER A 220 -10.10 -29.69 15.58
CA SER A 220 -10.34 -30.65 14.50
C SER A 220 -9.34 -30.55 13.35
N MET A 221 -8.20 -29.91 13.55
CA MET A 221 -7.22 -29.66 12.48
C MET A 221 -6.75 -30.95 11.82
N ASP A 222 -6.54 -32.02 12.58
CA ASP A 222 -6.14 -33.31 12.01
C ASP A 222 -7.18 -33.84 11.03
N GLN A 223 -8.45 -33.71 11.36
CA GLN A 223 -9.55 -34.13 10.47
C GLN A 223 -9.61 -33.25 9.21
N TYR A 224 -9.39 -31.96 9.36
CA TYR A 224 -9.33 -31.03 8.22
C TYR A 224 -8.17 -31.37 7.28
N LEU A 225 -6.96 -31.57 7.81
CA LEU A 225 -5.79 -31.95 7.04
C LEU A 225 -5.99 -33.30 6.32
N GLN A 226 -6.58 -34.29 6.98
CA GLN A 226 -6.93 -35.55 6.35
C GLN A 226 -7.88 -35.35 5.17
N GLY A 227 -8.88 -34.50 5.33
CA GLY A 227 -9.80 -34.11 4.26
C GLY A 227 -9.08 -33.45 3.09
N LEU A 228 -8.15 -32.54 3.35
CA LEU A 228 -7.34 -31.91 2.31
C LEU A 228 -6.52 -32.93 1.52
N PHE A 229 -5.88 -33.88 2.19
CA PHE A 229 -5.10 -34.93 1.51
C PHE A 229 -5.99 -35.82 0.64
N VAL A 230 -7.21 -36.11 1.07
CA VAL A 230 -8.17 -36.88 0.24
C VAL A 230 -8.60 -36.06 -0.98
N LEU A 231 -8.82 -34.76 -0.84
CA LEU A 231 -9.24 -33.88 -1.95
C LEU A 231 -8.08 -33.41 -2.84
N ALA A 232 -6.85 -33.70 -2.47
CA ALA A 232 -5.67 -33.26 -3.19
C ALA A 232 -5.64 -33.72 -4.66
N HIS A 233 -6.19 -34.88 -4.95
CA HIS A 233 -6.25 -35.47 -6.29
C HIS A 233 -7.67 -35.46 -6.87
N ASP A 234 -8.52 -34.55 -6.41
CA ASP A 234 -9.90 -34.44 -6.89
C ASP A 234 -9.96 -34.24 -8.40
N PRO A 235 -10.87 -34.92 -9.12
CA PRO A 235 -11.01 -34.74 -10.56
C PRO A 235 -11.45 -33.33 -10.95
N ALA A 236 -12.14 -32.60 -10.05
CA ALA A 236 -12.54 -31.21 -10.30
C ALA A 236 -11.40 -30.24 -10.02
N SER A 237 -11.01 -29.45 -11.01
CA SER A 237 -9.94 -28.46 -10.89
C SER A 237 -10.25 -27.39 -9.84
N GLU A 238 -11.51 -27.00 -9.70
CA GLU A 238 -11.96 -26.02 -8.70
C GLU A 238 -11.71 -26.49 -7.27
N VAL A 239 -11.87 -27.80 -7.00
CA VAL A 239 -11.57 -28.40 -5.69
C VAL A 239 -10.06 -28.42 -5.45
N ARG A 240 -9.27 -28.82 -6.45
CA ARG A 240 -7.80 -28.81 -6.33
C ARG A 240 -7.27 -27.41 -6.05
N LYS A 241 -7.84 -26.40 -6.70
CA LYS A 241 -7.50 -24.99 -6.46
C LYS A 241 -7.71 -24.61 -4.99
N LEU A 242 -8.84 -25.00 -4.41
CA LEU A 242 -9.16 -24.71 -3.01
C LEU A 242 -8.24 -25.48 -2.03
N VAL A 243 -7.82 -26.69 -2.38
CA VAL A 243 -6.82 -27.44 -1.58
C VAL A 243 -5.50 -26.70 -1.54
N CYS A 244 -5.03 -26.23 -2.70
CA CYS A 244 -3.80 -25.45 -2.78
C CYS A 244 -3.91 -24.16 -1.96
N ALA A 245 -5.02 -23.43 -2.09
CA ALA A 245 -5.27 -22.22 -1.33
C ALA A 245 -5.28 -22.47 0.19
N ALA A 246 -5.85 -23.60 0.62
CA ALA A 246 -5.86 -23.99 2.02
C ALA A 246 -4.46 -24.20 2.59
N PHE A 247 -3.60 -24.91 1.87
CA PHE A 247 -2.23 -25.13 2.31
C PHE A 247 -1.42 -23.83 2.33
N VAL A 248 -1.61 -22.96 1.36
CA VAL A 248 -0.97 -21.64 1.33
C VAL A 248 -1.35 -20.81 2.56
N GLN A 249 -2.63 -20.73 2.86
CA GLN A 249 -3.13 -19.98 4.02
C GLN A 249 -2.66 -20.59 5.34
N LEU A 250 -2.67 -21.91 5.47
CA LEU A 250 -2.21 -22.61 6.67
C LEU A 250 -0.73 -22.34 6.94
N ILE A 251 0.09 -22.34 5.90
CA ILE A 251 1.52 -22.08 6.08
C ILE A 251 1.79 -20.63 6.50
N GLU A 252 0.95 -19.69 6.05
CA GLU A 252 1.04 -18.28 6.45
C GLU A 252 0.60 -18.07 7.90
N VAL A 253 -0.48 -18.73 8.32
CA VAL A 253 -1.11 -18.48 9.63
C VAL A 253 -0.50 -19.34 10.73
N ARG A 254 -0.37 -20.64 10.50
CA ARG A 254 0.11 -21.63 11.49
C ARG A 254 0.94 -22.71 10.81
N PRO A 255 2.19 -22.42 10.42
CA PRO A 255 3.02 -23.42 9.75
C PRO A 255 3.28 -24.68 10.59
N SER A 256 3.18 -24.60 11.91
CA SER A 256 3.37 -25.74 12.80
C SER A 256 2.43 -26.90 12.53
N PHE A 257 1.21 -26.65 12.07
CA PHE A 257 0.29 -27.73 11.69
C PHE A 257 0.78 -28.55 10.49
N LEU A 258 1.53 -27.92 9.59
CA LEU A 258 2.02 -28.54 8.36
C LEU A 258 3.38 -29.21 8.48
N GLU A 259 4.16 -28.89 9.53
CA GLU A 259 5.51 -29.42 9.73
C GLU A 259 5.61 -30.96 9.62
N PRO A 260 4.72 -31.76 10.27
CA PRO A 260 4.79 -33.22 10.15
C PRO A 260 4.53 -33.76 8.74
N HIS A 261 3.86 -32.97 7.89
CA HIS A 261 3.45 -33.36 6.54
C HIS A 261 4.18 -32.61 5.44
N LEU A 262 5.18 -31.82 5.80
CA LEU A 262 5.78 -30.82 4.93
C LEU A 262 6.34 -31.41 3.64
N LYS A 263 7.06 -32.52 3.72
CA LYS A 263 7.61 -33.18 2.51
C LYS A 263 6.54 -33.63 1.54
N ASN A 264 5.46 -34.21 2.05
CA ASN A 264 4.34 -34.65 1.23
C ASN A 264 3.62 -33.48 0.57
N ILE A 265 3.48 -32.36 1.29
CA ILE A 265 2.88 -31.14 0.77
C ILE A 265 3.74 -30.52 -0.32
N ILE A 266 5.05 -30.46 -0.12
CA ILE A 266 6.01 -29.97 -1.13
C ILE A 266 5.94 -30.82 -2.40
N GLU A 267 5.95 -32.15 -2.28
CA GLU A 267 5.77 -33.07 -3.42
C GLU A 267 4.48 -32.80 -4.17
N TYR A 268 3.40 -32.63 -3.45
CA TYR A 268 2.10 -32.32 -4.01
C TYR A 268 2.12 -30.99 -4.77
N MET A 269 2.69 -29.95 -4.18
CA MET A 269 2.77 -28.62 -4.82
C MET A 269 3.63 -28.64 -6.08
N LEU A 270 4.74 -29.39 -6.09
CA LEU A 270 5.56 -29.59 -7.28
C LEU A 270 4.78 -30.25 -8.41
N GLN A 271 3.99 -31.24 -8.09
CA GLN A 271 3.15 -31.93 -9.06
C GLN A 271 2.06 -31.01 -9.63
N VAL A 272 1.41 -30.23 -8.78
CA VAL A 272 0.28 -29.37 -9.15
C VAL A 272 0.76 -28.10 -9.87
N ASN A 273 1.99 -27.67 -9.69
CA ASN A 273 2.59 -26.59 -10.50
C ASN A 273 2.62 -26.93 -12.00
N LYS A 274 2.54 -28.20 -12.34
CA LYS A 274 2.47 -28.68 -13.73
C LYS A 274 1.03 -28.97 -14.19
N ASP A 275 0.04 -28.58 -13.39
CA ASP A 275 -1.37 -28.84 -13.72
C ASP A 275 -1.75 -28.16 -15.04
N THR A 276 -2.58 -28.85 -15.82
CA THR A 276 -3.07 -28.34 -17.10
C THR A 276 -3.97 -27.12 -16.93
N ASP A 277 -4.60 -26.98 -15.77
CA ASP A 277 -5.38 -25.80 -15.42
C ASP A 277 -4.44 -24.74 -14.82
N ASP A 278 -4.28 -23.61 -15.51
CA ASP A 278 -3.37 -22.53 -15.10
C ASP A 278 -3.75 -21.90 -13.76
N GLU A 279 -5.03 -21.89 -13.41
CA GLU A 279 -5.49 -21.34 -12.13
C GLU A 279 -5.07 -22.23 -10.95
N VAL A 280 -5.11 -23.54 -11.14
CA VAL A 280 -4.64 -24.49 -10.14
C VAL A 280 -3.13 -24.39 -9.98
N ALA A 281 -2.42 -24.31 -11.09
CA ALA A 281 -0.96 -24.14 -11.09
C ALA A 281 -0.55 -22.83 -10.41
N LEU A 282 -1.30 -21.76 -10.64
CA LEU A 282 -1.08 -20.45 -10.01
C LEU A 282 -1.24 -20.53 -8.48
N GLU A 283 -2.31 -21.12 -8.00
CA GLU A 283 -2.54 -21.27 -6.55
C GLU A 283 -1.43 -22.09 -5.88
N SER A 284 -0.99 -23.17 -6.52
CA SER A 284 0.11 -23.96 -6.00
C SER A 284 1.45 -23.22 -6.01
N CYS A 285 1.64 -22.34 -6.99
CA CYS A 285 2.85 -21.52 -7.10
C CYS A 285 2.97 -20.50 -5.94
N GLU A 286 1.85 -19.99 -5.45
CA GLU A 286 1.82 -19.09 -4.29
C GLU A 286 2.41 -19.74 -3.03
N PHE A 287 2.41 -21.05 -2.95
CA PHE A 287 2.97 -21.79 -1.82
C PHE A 287 4.45 -21.51 -1.59
N TRP A 288 5.23 -21.32 -2.65
CA TRP A 288 6.67 -21.12 -2.54
C TRP A 288 7.00 -19.78 -1.86
N SER A 289 6.30 -18.74 -2.23
CA SER A 289 6.46 -17.43 -1.59
C SER A 289 6.00 -17.47 -0.13
N ALA A 290 4.87 -18.11 0.14
CA ALA A 290 4.35 -18.27 1.49
C ALA A 290 5.31 -19.11 2.37
N TYR A 291 5.91 -20.14 1.81
CA TYR A 291 6.92 -20.94 2.51
C TYR A 291 8.13 -20.11 2.93
N CYS A 292 8.63 -19.28 2.02
CA CYS A 292 9.80 -18.44 2.31
C CYS A 292 9.48 -17.38 3.38
N ASP A 293 8.29 -16.80 3.35
CA ASP A 293 7.85 -15.80 4.34
C ASP A 293 7.58 -16.39 5.72
N ALA A 294 7.20 -17.66 5.78
CA ALA A 294 6.81 -18.32 7.03
C ALA A 294 7.98 -18.60 8.00
N GLN A 295 9.22 -18.28 7.62
CA GLN A 295 10.44 -18.52 8.42
C GLN A 295 10.61 -19.98 8.85
N LEU A 296 10.12 -20.90 8.04
CA LEU A 296 10.39 -22.32 8.23
C LEU A 296 11.86 -22.64 7.93
N PRO A 297 12.43 -23.73 8.52
CA PRO A 297 13.79 -24.10 8.22
C PRO A 297 14.01 -24.31 6.70
N PRO A 298 14.98 -23.61 6.07
CA PRO A 298 15.20 -23.73 4.63
C PRO A 298 15.54 -25.13 4.15
N ASP A 299 16.16 -25.92 5.03
CA ASP A 299 16.66 -27.26 4.69
C ASP A 299 15.57 -28.21 4.20
N ASN A 300 14.33 -28.02 4.64
CA ASN A 300 13.21 -28.85 4.20
C ASN A 300 12.87 -28.65 2.71
N LEU A 301 13.14 -27.47 2.17
CA LEU A 301 12.92 -27.17 0.75
C LEU A 301 14.18 -27.40 -0.09
N ARG A 302 15.36 -27.35 0.51
CA ARG A 302 16.66 -27.43 -0.18
C ARG A 302 16.79 -28.67 -1.06
N GLU A 303 16.38 -29.84 -0.59
CA GLU A 303 16.46 -31.08 -1.36
C GLU A 303 15.56 -31.11 -2.60
N PHE A 304 14.52 -30.25 -2.63
CA PHE A 304 13.57 -30.14 -3.74
C PHE A 304 13.96 -29.09 -4.77
N LEU A 305 14.95 -28.25 -4.50
CA LEU A 305 15.36 -27.18 -5.42
C LEU A 305 15.73 -27.69 -6.82
N PRO A 306 16.45 -28.83 -7.00
CA PRO A 306 16.73 -29.31 -8.33
C PRO A 306 15.50 -29.68 -9.17
N ARG A 307 14.36 -29.91 -8.52
CA ARG A 307 13.09 -30.20 -9.18
C ARG A 307 12.20 -28.95 -9.28
N LEU A 308 12.26 -28.06 -8.30
CA LEU A 308 11.45 -26.86 -8.22
C LEU A 308 11.88 -25.80 -9.25
N ILE A 309 13.17 -25.53 -9.34
CA ILE A 309 13.70 -24.47 -10.20
C ILE A 309 13.36 -24.72 -11.67
N PRO A 310 13.51 -25.92 -12.24
CA PRO A 310 13.10 -26.18 -13.62
C PRO A 310 11.59 -25.95 -13.87
N VAL A 311 10.74 -26.29 -12.90
CA VAL A 311 9.30 -26.09 -13.00
C VAL A 311 8.96 -24.61 -13.02
N LEU A 312 9.57 -23.80 -12.14
CA LEU A 312 9.37 -22.36 -12.10
C LEU A 312 9.79 -21.71 -13.43
N LEU A 313 10.94 -22.11 -13.98
CA LEU A 313 11.40 -21.58 -15.26
C LEU A 313 10.47 -21.96 -16.41
N SER A 314 9.93 -23.17 -16.45
CA SER A 314 8.95 -23.58 -17.44
C SER A 314 7.67 -22.76 -17.37
N ASN A 315 7.24 -22.40 -16.16
CA ASN A 315 6.03 -21.61 -15.94
C ASN A 315 6.24 -20.11 -16.19
N MET A 316 7.48 -19.67 -16.33
CA MET A 316 7.83 -18.28 -16.64
C MET A 316 7.74 -17.95 -18.13
N VAL A 317 7.58 -18.94 -18.99
CA VAL A 317 7.42 -18.77 -20.43
C VAL A 317 6.02 -18.21 -20.72
N TYR A 318 5.91 -17.26 -21.66
CA TYR A 318 4.62 -16.76 -22.09
C TYR A 318 3.74 -17.87 -22.65
N ALA A 319 2.48 -17.92 -22.21
CA ALA A 319 1.47 -18.79 -22.80
C ALA A 319 1.12 -18.30 -24.22
N ASP A 320 0.74 -19.22 -25.11
CA ASP A 320 0.42 -18.88 -26.50
C ASP A 320 -0.78 -17.93 -26.65
N ASP A 321 -1.70 -17.98 -25.69
CA ASP A 321 -2.90 -17.16 -25.62
C ASP A 321 -2.74 -15.91 -24.72
N ASP A 322 -1.54 -15.60 -24.26
CA ASP A 322 -1.30 -14.43 -23.41
C ASP A 322 -1.57 -13.15 -24.20
N GLU A 323 -2.46 -12.33 -23.69
CA GLU A 323 -2.83 -11.03 -24.29
C GLU A 323 -1.63 -10.09 -24.47
N SER A 324 -0.61 -10.25 -23.63
CA SER A 324 0.64 -9.47 -23.71
C SER A 324 1.36 -9.66 -25.04
N ILE A 325 1.24 -10.82 -25.68
CA ILE A 325 1.86 -11.08 -26.99
C ILE A 325 1.16 -10.28 -28.09
N VAL A 326 -0.18 -10.19 -28.03
CA VAL A 326 -0.98 -9.40 -28.97
C VAL A 326 -0.73 -7.92 -28.77
N ASP A 327 -0.69 -7.47 -27.51
CA ASP A 327 -0.43 -6.08 -27.13
C ASP A 327 1.02 -5.66 -27.42
N ALA A 328 1.94 -6.62 -27.60
CA ALA A 328 3.34 -6.36 -27.88
C ALA A 328 3.61 -5.73 -29.26
N GLU A 329 2.64 -5.72 -30.17
CA GLU A 329 2.75 -5.08 -31.48
C GLU A 329 2.20 -3.65 -31.51
N GLU A 330 1.83 -3.09 -30.36
CA GLU A 330 1.23 -1.76 -30.29
C GLU A 330 2.21 -0.65 -30.71
N ASP A 331 1.81 0.09 -31.73
CA ASP A 331 2.51 1.26 -32.19
C ASP A 331 2.39 2.40 -31.18
N GLY A 332 3.53 3.03 -30.83
CA GLY A 332 3.59 4.15 -29.88
C GLY A 332 2.84 5.41 -30.34
N SER A 333 2.49 5.50 -31.61
CA SER A 333 1.72 6.63 -32.15
C SER A 333 0.20 6.46 -32.02
N LEU A 334 -0.31 5.25 -31.74
CA LEU A 334 -1.73 5.00 -31.58
C LEU A 334 -2.23 5.60 -30.27
N PRO A 335 -3.45 6.22 -30.25
CA PRO A 335 -4.01 6.71 -29.00
C PRO A 335 -4.22 5.61 -27.98
N ASP A 336 -4.04 5.94 -26.70
CA ASP A 336 -4.28 5.01 -25.62
C ASP A 336 -5.76 4.66 -25.51
N ARG A 337 -6.04 3.39 -25.24
CA ARG A 337 -7.38 2.93 -24.85
C ARG A 337 -7.63 3.32 -23.40
N ASP A 338 -8.89 3.50 -22.99
CA ASP A 338 -9.24 3.88 -21.60
C ASP A 338 -8.63 2.91 -20.58
N GLN A 339 -8.57 1.63 -20.92
CA GLN A 339 -7.96 0.59 -20.07
C GLN A 339 -6.43 0.71 -19.94
N ASP A 340 -5.77 1.46 -20.82
CA ASP A 340 -4.31 1.62 -20.84
C ASP A 340 -3.82 2.82 -20.01
N LEU A 341 -4.72 3.58 -19.40
CA LEU A 341 -4.37 4.82 -18.69
C LEU A 341 -3.70 4.60 -17.33
N LYS A 342 -3.70 3.36 -16.82
CA LYS A 342 -3.02 3.01 -15.57
C LYS A 342 -1.60 2.49 -15.86
N PRO A 343 -0.54 3.00 -15.23
CA PRO A 343 0.82 2.53 -15.45
C PRO A 343 1.00 1.10 -14.96
N ARG A 344 1.70 0.29 -15.74
CA ARG A 344 1.97 -1.13 -15.43
C ARG A 344 3.12 -1.31 -14.43
N PHE A 345 4.00 -0.31 -14.31
CA PHE A 345 5.11 -0.33 -13.36
C PHE A 345 4.88 0.73 -12.29
N HIS A 346 5.11 0.36 -11.04
CA HIS A 346 5.07 1.33 -9.95
C HIS A 346 6.31 2.22 -10.02
N SER A 347 6.07 3.51 -10.04
CA SER A 347 7.12 4.49 -9.81
C SER A 347 7.26 4.76 -8.31
N SER A 348 8.49 4.81 -7.82
CA SER A 348 8.77 5.16 -6.43
C SER A 348 8.29 6.56 -6.04
N ARG A 349 8.08 7.44 -7.03
CA ARG A 349 7.62 8.82 -6.82
C ARG A 349 6.13 8.95 -6.60
N PHE A 350 5.34 8.00 -7.06
CA PHE A 350 3.90 7.99 -6.87
C PHE A 350 3.48 7.29 -5.56
N HIS A 351 4.29 7.34 -4.54
CA HIS A 351 3.93 6.97 -3.17
C HIS A 351 2.97 7.99 -2.55
N GLY A 352 1.90 8.28 -3.27
CA GLY A 352 0.79 8.94 -2.67
C GLY A 352 -0.07 7.91 -1.98
N SER A 353 0.06 7.63 -0.78
CA SER A 353 -0.79 6.81 0.07
C SER A 353 -0.46 5.32 0.12
N ASP A 354 -0.12 4.88 1.32
CA ASP A 354 -0.22 3.50 1.79
C ASP A 354 -1.69 3.01 1.84
N ASN A 355 -2.63 3.78 1.35
CA ASN A 355 -4.02 3.43 1.17
C ASN A 355 -4.27 3.24 -0.32
N VAL A 356 -3.80 2.12 -0.82
CA VAL A 356 -4.40 1.54 -2.01
C VAL A 356 -5.77 1.05 -1.55
N GLU A 357 -6.77 1.89 -1.64
CA GLU A 357 -8.10 1.37 -1.88
C GLU A 357 -7.98 0.72 -3.26
N ASP A 358 -7.95 -0.59 -3.25
CA ASP A 358 -8.03 -1.41 -4.43
C ASP A 358 -9.28 -1.00 -5.19
N ASP A 359 -9.12 -0.09 -6.12
CA ASP A 359 -10.06 0.01 -7.21
C ASP A 359 -9.88 -1.28 -8.00
N ASP A 360 -10.85 -2.16 -7.92
CA ASP A 360 -10.95 -3.47 -8.55
C ASP A 360 -10.85 -3.45 -10.11
N ASP A 361 -10.39 -2.35 -10.68
CA ASP A 361 -10.33 -2.15 -12.14
C ASP A 361 -8.96 -2.44 -12.75
N ASP A 362 -8.06 -3.12 -12.06
CA ASP A 362 -6.77 -3.50 -12.64
C ASP A 362 -6.84 -4.75 -13.54
N ILE A 363 -7.66 -4.67 -14.57
CA ILE A 363 -7.71 -5.72 -15.63
C ILE A 363 -6.36 -5.86 -16.36
N VAL A 364 -5.50 -4.83 -16.29
CA VAL A 364 -4.22 -4.79 -17.03
C VAL A 364 -3.05 -5.40 -16.23
N ASN A 365 -3.15 -5.49 -14.89
CA ASN A 365 -2.15 -6.10 -14.01
C ASN A 365 -2.60 -7.44 -13.46
N VAL A 366 -3.25 -8.26 -14.27
CA VAL A 366 -3.69 -9.59 -13.84
C VAL A 366 -2.47 -10.40 -13.39
N TRP A 367 -2.51 -10.81 -12.13
CA TRP A 367 -1.56 -11.76 -11.58
C TRP A 367 -1.73 -13.11 -12.29
N ASN A 368 -0.65 -13.66 -12.81
CA ASN A 368 -0.68 -14.89 -13.56
C ASN A 368 0.45 -15.83 -13.13
N LEU A 369 0.43 -17.04 -13.68
CA LEU A 369 1.42 -18.06 -13.34
C LEU A 369 2.86 -17.62 -13.66
N ARG A 370 3.06 -16.90 -14.75
CA ARG A 370 4.37 -16.38 -15.15
C ARG A 370 4.92 -15.41 -14.09
N LYS A 371 4.11 -14.44 -13.68
CA LYS A 371 4.51 -13.43 -12.67
C LYS A 371 4.73 -14.07 -11.30
N CYS A 372 3.85 -14.97 -10.90
CA CYS A 372 3.97 -15.71 -9.65
C CYS A 372 5.25 -16.55 -9.62
N SER A 373 5.57 -17.24 -10.70
CA SER A 373 6.79 -18.06 -10.80
C SER A 373 8.05 -17.20 -10.71
N ALA A 374 8.07 -16.05 -11.36
CA ALA A 374 9.18 -15.10 -11.28
C ALA A 374 9.34 -14.54 -9.84
N ALA A 375 8.25 -14.18 -9.20
CA ALA A 375 8.27 -13.71 -7.81
C ALA A 375 8.72 -14.81 -6.85
N ALA A 376 8.29 -16.03 -7.06
CA ALA A 376 8.72 -17.19 -6.27
C ALA A 376 10.22 -17.45 -6.42
N LEU A 377 10.74 -17.36 -7.64
CA LEU A 377 12.18 -17.50 -7.90
C LEU A 377 12.99 -16.40 -7.20
N ASP A 378 12.53 -15.17 -7.24
CA ASP A 378 13.14 -14.04 -6.52
C ASP A 378 13.22 -14.34 -5.02
N MET A 379 12.13 -14.74 -4.39
CA MET A 379 12.11 -15.06 -2.95
C MET A 379 12.98 -16.26 -2.61
N ILE A 380 12.98 -17.30 -3.42
CA ILE A 380 13.86 -18.47 -3.24
C ILE A 380 15.32 -18.05 -3.34
N SER A 381 15.67 -17.19 -4.28
CA SER A 381 17.02 -16.66 -4.41
C SER A 381 17.48 -15.88 -3.18
N ASN A 382 16.57 -15.12 -2.57
CA ASN A 382 16.88 -14.38 -1.33
C ASN A 382 17.11 -15.31 -0.12
N VAL A 383 16.42 -16.46 -0.07
CA VAL A 383 16.55 -17.42 1.03
C VAL A 383 17.78 -18.31 0.87
N PHE A 384 17.97 -18.88 -0.34
CA PHE A 384 19.03 -19.86 -0.59
C PHE A 384 20.30 -19.26 -1.18
N GLY A 385 20.22 -18.03 -1.68
CA GLY A 385 21.37 -17.35 -2.25
C GLY A 385 21.98 -18.12 -3.42
N ASP A 386 23.30 -18.23 -3.41
CA ASP A 386 24.06 -18.83 -4.50
C ASP A 386 23.85 -20.35 -4.67
N ASP A 387 23.23 -21.01 -3.70
CA ASP A 387 22.98 -22.45 -3.74
C ASP A 387 22.08 -22.87 -4.90
N ILE A 388 21.27 -21.97 -5.43
CA ILE A 388 20.40 -22.24 -6.59
C ILE A 388 21.11 -22.13 -7.95
N LEU A 389 22.25 -21.46 -7.99
CA LEU A 389 22.97 -21.20 -9.25
C LEU A 389 23.41 -22.46 -10.00
N PRO A 390 23.94 -23.53 -9.33
CA PRO A 390 24.32 -24.74 -10.04
C PRO A 390 23.16 -25.43 -10.78
N THR A 391 21.93 -25.30 -10.28
CA THR A 391 20.74 -25.82 -10.93
C THR A 391 20.20 -24.86 -12.00
N LEU A 392 20.17 -23.56 -11.67
CA LEU A 392 19.53 -22.54 -12.48
C LEU A 392 20.34 -22.17 -13.73
N MET A 393 21.63 -21.91 -13.58
CA MET A 393 22.45 -21.36 -14.65
C MET A 393 22.57 -22.25 -15.88
N PRO A 394 22.73 -23.59 -15.77
CA PRO A 394 22.70 -24.44 -16.95
C PRO A 394 21.41 -24.38 -17.75
N ILE A 395 20.26 -24.24 -17.06
CA ILE A 395 18.94 -24.13 -17.71
C ILE A 395 18.82 -22.79 -18.43
N VAL A 396 19.26 -21.72 -17.80
CA VAL A 396 19.26 -20.37 -18.40
C VAL A 396 20.14 -20.35 -19.64
N GLN A 397 21.33 -20.90 -19.57
CA GLN A 397 22.25 -20.98 -20.71
C GLN A 397 21.66 -21.80 -21.88
N ALA A 398 21.02 -22.91 -21.57
CA ALA A 398 20.37 -23.75 -22.59
C ALA A 398 19.24 -22.99 -23.29
N LYS A 399 18.41 -22.26 -22.54
CA LYS A 399 17.31 -21.46 -23.09
C LYS A 399 17.82 -20.30 -23.95
N LEU A 400 18.90 -19.66 -23.54
CA LEU A 400 19.50 -18.52 -24.26
C LEU A 400 20.20 -18.97 -25.55
N SER A 401 20.62 -20.22 -25.65
CA SER A 401 21.25 -20.77 -26.85
C SER A 401 20.29 -21.08 -28.00
N ALA A 402 18.97 -21.09 -27.73
CA ALA A 402 17.95 -21.22 -28.76
C ALA A 402 17.86 -19.94 -29.58
N THR A 403 18.51 -19.90 -30.76
CA THR A 403 18.68 -18.69 -31.59
C THR A 403 17.64 -18.52 -32.68
N ASP A 404 16.76 -19.47 -32.86
CA ASP A 404 15.68 -19.43 -33.87
C ASP A 404 14.53 -18.51 -33.43
N ASP A 405 13.73 -18.07 -34.38
CA ASP A 405 12.59 -17.17 -34.11
C ASP A 405 11.53 -17.84 -33.25
N GLU A 406 11.39 -19.15 -33.29
CA GLU A 406 10.42 -19.91 -32.48
C GLU A 406 10.84 -19.98 -31.00
N GLY A 407 12.13 -19.89 -30.70
CA GLY A 407 12.69 -19.96 -29.35
C GLY A 407 12.67 -18.63 -28.58
N TRP A 408 12.05 -17.59 -29.12
CA TRP A 408 12.10 -16.27 -28.45
C TRP A 408 11.44 -16.25 -27.06
N LYS A 409 10.36 -17.02 -26.86
CA LYS A 409 9.67 -17.13 -25.57
C LYS A 409 10.58 -17.76 -24.51
N GLU A 410 11.35 -18.76 -24.88
CA GLU A 410 12.33 -19.41 -24.01
C GLU A 410 13.48 -18.46 -23.64
N ARG A 411 14.01 -17.72 -24.63
CA ARG A 411 15.03 -16.70 -24.39
C ARG A 411 14.52 -15.59 -23.46
N GLU A 412 13.29 -15.12 -23.69
CA GLU A 412 12.67 -14.11 -22.85
C GLU A 412 12.52 -14.59 -21.41
N ALA A 413 12.06 -15.80 -21.19
CA ALA A 413 11.93 -16.39 -19.86
C ALA A 413 13.29 -16.51 -19.15
N ALA A 414 14.34 -16.85 -19.88
CA ALA A 414 15.69 -16.93 -19.32
C ALA A 414 16.20 -15.54 -18.86
N VAL A 415 15.95 -14.50 -19.65
CA VAL A 415 16.29 -13.12 -19.28
C VAL A 415 15.51 -12.67 -18.04
N LEU A 416 14.22 -12.99 -18.00
CA LEU A 416 13.38 -12.74 -16.83
C LEU A 416 13.94 -13.43 -15.58
N ALA A 417 14.39 -14.68 -15.69
CA ALA A 417 14.97 -15.43 -14.59
C ALA A 417 16.24 -14.75 -14.05
N LEU A 418 17.13 -14.27 -14.95
CA LEU A 418 18.31 -13.52 -14.54
C LEU A 418 17.95 -12.26 -13.73
N GLY A 419 16.95 -11.53 -14.16
CA GLY A 419 16.46 -10.36 -13.43
C GLY A 419 15.87 -10.73 -12.08
N ALA A 420 15.14 -11.82 -12.00
CA ALA A 420 14.51 -12.27 -10.75
C ALA A 420 15.52 -12.65 -9.67
N ILE A 421 16.65 -13.24 -10.04
CA ILE A 421 17.69 -13.67 -9.10
C ILE A 421 18.75 -12.60 -8.81
N ALA A 422 18.67 -11.45 -9.45
CA ALA A 422 19.73 -10.43 -9.41
C ALA A 422 20.09 -10.02 -7.98
N GLU A 423 19.13 -9.83 -7.11
CA GLU A 423 19.34 -9.42 -5.72
C GLU A 423 19.84 -10.59 -4.85
N GLY A 424 19.14 -11.71 -4.88
CA GLY A 424 19.41 -12.84 -3.99
C GLY A 424 20.69 -13.57 -4.31
N CYS A 425 21.08 -13.65 -5.58
CA CYS A 425 22.27 -14.39 -6.03
C CYS A 425 23.44 -13.49 -6.40
N ILE A 426 23.45 -12.25 -5.96
CA ILE A 426 24.43 -11.26 -6.42
C ILE A 426 25.87 -11.67 -6.11
N HIS A 427 26.13 -12.29 -4.97
CA HIS A 427 27.49 -12.69 -4.61
C HIS A 427 28.08 -13.74 -5.57
N GLY A 428 27.27 -14.73 -5.95
CA GLY A 428 27.66 -15.74 -6.91
C GLY A 428 27.71 -15.24 -8.36
N LEU A 429 26.86 -14.25 -8.68
CA LEU A 429 26.82 -13.63 -10.01
C LEU A 429 27.91 -12.57 -10.19
N TYR A 430 28.39 -11.97 -9.12
CA TYR A 430 29.33 -10.83 -9.17
C TYR A 430 30.58 -11.12 -10.02
N PRO A 431 31.27 -12.29 -9.93
CA PRO A 431 32.42 -12.57 -10.78
C PRO A 431 32.08 -12.67 -12.27
N HIS A 432 30.83 -12.95 -12.62
CA HIS A 432 30.35 -13.13 -13.99
C HIS A 432 29.50 -11.96 -14.46
N LEU A 433 29.34 -10.93 -13.62
CA LEU A 433 28.40 -9.84 -13.88
C LEU A 433 28.76 -9.05 -15.13
N SER A 434 30.02 -8.79 -15.35
CA SER A 434 30.50 -8.10 -16.56
C SER A 434 30.12 -8.85 -17.84
N GLU A 435 30.22 -10.17 -17.85
CA GLU A 435 29.82 -11.02 -18.97
C GLU A 435 28.31 -11.04 -19.16
N ILE A 436 27.56 -11.11 -18.08
CA ILE A 436 26.09 -11.08 -18.10
C ILE A 436 25.59 -9.76 -18.69
N VAL A 437 26.10 -8.64 -18.22
CA VAL A 437 25.74 -7.31 -18.73
C VAL A 437 26.11 -7.16 -20.19
N THR A 438 27.31 -7.60 -20.58
CA THR A 438 27.76 -7.57 -21.99
C THR A 438 26.84 -8.41 -22.87
N PHE A 439 26.33 -9.54 -22.38
CA PHE A 439 25.37 -10.37 -23.10
C PHE A 439 24.00 -9.69 -23.23
N LEU A 440 23.52 -9.00 -22.17
CA LEU A 440 22.20 -8.38 -22.17
C LEU A 440 22.10 -7.12 -23.02
N ILE A 441 23.18 -6.36 -23.16
CA ILE A 441 23.18 -5.09 -23.90
C ILE A 441 22.69 -5.26 -25.35
N PRO A 442 23.18 -6.22 -26.16
CA PRO A 442 22.66 -6.42 -27.53
C PRO A 442 21.18 -6.78 -27.59
N LEU A 443 20.61 -7.39 -26.54
CA LEU A 443 19.19 -7.74 -26.49
C LEU A 443 18.29 -6.52 -26.41
N LEU A 444 18.81 -5.35 -26.05
CA LEU A 444 18.07 -4.09 -26.15
C LEU A 444 17.70 -3.74 -27.60
N ASP A 445 18.40 -4.29 -28.56
CA ASP A 445 18.15 -4.08 -30.00
C ASP A 445 17.53 -5.31 -30.67
N ASP A 446 17.04 -6.28 -29.88
CA ASP A 446 16.45 -7.51 -30.39
C ASP A 446 15.23 -7.24 -31.28
N LYS A 447 15.00 -8.15 -32.22
CA LYS A 447 13.87 -8.12 -33.15
C LYS A 447 12.50 -8.13 -32.42
N PHE A 448 12.40 -8.87 -31.31
CA PHE A 448 11.15 -9.06 -30.59
C PHE A 448 10.96 -7.99 -29.52
N PRO A 449 9.83 -7.24 -29.53
CA PRO A 449 9.58 -6.19 -28.55
C PRO A 449 9.61 -6.69 -27.09
N LEU A 450 9.10 -7.88 -26.83
CA LEU A 450 9.07 -8.43 -25.47
C LEU A 450 10.47 -8.78 -24.95
N ILE A 451 11.41 -9.15 -25.83
CA ILE A 451 12.81 -9.33 -25.43
C ILE A 451 13.46 -7.98 -25.14
N ARG A 452 13.23 -6.96 -25.99
CA ARG A 452 13.71 -5.59 -25.69
C ARG A 452 13.19 -5.10 -24.33
N SER A 453 11.90 -5.30 -24.09
CA SER A 453 11.25 -4.90 -22.83
C SER A 453 11.87 -5.59 -21.60
N ILE A 454 11.96 -6.93 -21.63
CA ILE A 454 12.51 -7.67 -20.48
C ILE A 454 13.99 -7.40 -20.26
N SER A 455 14.73 -7.14 -21.35
CA SER A 455 16.16 -6.78 -21.25
C SER A 455 16.38 -5.45 -20.56
N CYS A 456 15.51 -4.46 -20.82
CA CYS A 456 15.50 -3.20 -20.08
C CYS A 456 15.31 -3.44 -18.58
N TRP A 457 14.30 -4.19 -18.22
CA TRP A 457 14.00 -4.50 -16.82
C TRP A 457 15.15 -5.24 -16.14
N THR A 458 15.67 -6.29 -16.78
CA THR A 458 16.76 -7.11 -16.22
C THR A 458 18.02 -6.27 -16.01
N LEU A 459 18.39 -5.42 -16.96
CA LEU A 459 19.51 -4.50 -16.78
C LEU A 459 19.29 -3.53 -15.62
N SER A 460 18.05 -3.07 -15.42
CA SER A 460 17.73 -2.19 -14.30
C SER A 460 17.92 -2.86 -12.93
N ARG A 461 17.74 -4.18 -12.87
CA ARG A 461 17.97 -4.95 -11.65
C ARG A 461 19.45 -4.99 -11.25
N PHE A 462 20.35 -4.80 -12.20
CA PHE A 462 21.79 -4.73 -11.98
C PHE A 462 22.33 -3.30 -11.94
N SER A 463 21.48 -2.28 -11.94
CA SER A 463 21.85 -0.86 -12.01
C SER A 463 22.91 -0.46 -11.01
N LYS A 464 22.76 -0.85 -9.76
CA LYS A 464 23.70 -0.55 -8.68
C LYS A 464 25.14 -1.01 -9.04
N PHE A 465 25.26 -2.20 -9.59
CA PHE A 465 26.55 -2.80 -9.92
C PHE A 465 27.14 -2.23 -11.20
N ILE A 466 26.29 -1.89 -12.16
CA ILE A 466 26.70 -1.21 -13.39
C ILE A 466 27.28 0.16 -13.04
N VAL A 467 26.66 0.89 -12.12
CA VAL A 467 27.14 2.20 -11.66
C VAL A 467 28.43 2.06 -10.84
N GLN A 468 28.48 1.09 -9.91
CA GLN A 468 29.68 0.84 -9.09
C GLN A 468 30.91 0.40 -9.89
N GLY A 469 30.71 -0.26 -11.02
CA GLY A 469 31.78 -0.69 -11.91
C GLY A 469 32.49 0.44 -12.64
N ILE A 470 32.07 1.67 -12.50
CA ILE A 470 32.64 2.86 -13.16
C ILE A 470 34.11 3.10 -12.77
N GLY A 471 34.51 2.68 -11.55
CA GLY A 471 35.90 2.74 -11.13
C GLY A 471 36.87 1.82 -11.90
N HIS A 472 36.37 0.89 -12.70
CA HIS A 472 37.12 -0.03 -13.54
C HIS A 472 36.88 0.31 -15.02
N GLN A 473 37.89 0.27 -15.85
CA GLN A 473 37.78 0.63 -17.28
C GLN A 473 36.61 -0.09 -18.00
N LYS A 474 36.41 -1.37 -17.73
CA LYS A 474 35.32 -2.15 -18.33
C LYS A 474 33.93 -1.74 -17.83
N GLY A 475 33.84 -1.35 -16.57
CA GLY A 475 32.59 -0.89 -15.97
C GLY A 475 32.13 0.44 -16.58
N TYR A 476 33.03 1.33 -16.86
CA TYR A 476 32.71 2.62 -17.49
C TYR A 476 32.09 2.43 -18.87
N GLU A 477 32.67 1.56 -19.70
CA GLU A 477 32.12 1.24 -21.03
C GLU A 477 30.74 0.62 -20.94
N GLN A 478 30.52 -0.25 -19.97
CA GLN A 478 29.22 -0.89 -19.76
C GLN A 478 28.15 0.12 -19.35
N PHE A 479 28.48 1.02 -18.44
CA PHE A 479 27.56 2.08 -18.02
C PHE A 479 27.12 2.92 -19.21
N ASP A 480 28.06 3.38 -20.02
CA ASP A 480 27.76 4.19 -21.21
C ASP A 480 26.90 3.45 -22.22
N LYS A 481 27.16 2.16 -22.43
CA LYS A 481 26.40 1.33 -23.36
C LYS A 481 24.98 1.07 -22.85
N VAL A 482 24.82 0.81 -21.56
CA VAL A 482 23.51 0.62 -20.94
C VAL A 482 22.71 1.92 -21.00
N LEU A 483 23.34 3.03 -20.62
CA LEU A 483 22.73 4.36 -20.69
C LEU A 483 22.24 4.67 -22.09
N THR A 484 23.10 4.54 -23.08
CA THR A 484 22.79 4.84 -24.48
C THR A 484 21.73 3.89 -25.03
N GLY A 485 21.82 2.60 -24.70
CA GLY A 485 20.86 1.61 -25.14
C GLY A 485 19.44 1.85 -24.56
N LEU A 486 19.36 2.19 -23.30
CA LEU A 486 18.07 2.55 -22.65
C LEU A 486 17.50 3.82 -23.27
N LEU A 487 18.31 4.83 -23.52
CA LEU A 487 17.86 6.07 -24.17
C LEU A 487 17.30 5.80 -25.57
N ARG A 488 17.93 4.92 -26.36
CA ARG A 488 17.39 4.53 -27.68
C ARG A 488 16.03 3.86 -27.52
N ARG A 489 15.88 2.98 -26.53
CA ARG A 489 14.61 2.27 -26.29
C ARG A 489 13.52 3.17 -25.72
N ILE A 490 13.85 4.24 -25.04
CA ILE A 490 12.89 5.28 -24.65
C ILE A 490 12.20 5.85 -25.91
N LEU A 491 12.90 5.95 -27.03
CA LEU A 491 12.36 6.41 -28.30
C LEU A 491 11.89 5.26 -29.21
N ASP A 492 11.68 4.07 -28.67
CA ASP A 492 11.17 2.91 -29.41
C ASP A 492 9.78 3.20 -29.97
N THR A 493 9.45 2.56 -31.07
CA THR A 493 8.12 2.64 -31.70
C THR A 493 7.05 1.85 -30.96
N ASN A 494 7.43 0.96 -30.08
CA ASN A 494 6.53 0.08 -29.32
C ASN A 494 6.26 0.65 -27.94
N LYS A 495 4.98 0.78 -27.55
CA LYS A 495 4.57 1.36 -26.26
C LYS A 495 5.13 0.61 -25.03
N ARG A 496 5.17 -0.71 -25.09
CA ARG A 496 5.68 -1.52 -23.95
C ARG A 496 7.16 -1.38 -23.77
N VAL A 497 7.89 -1.29 -24.87
CA VAL A 497 9.34 -1.06 -24.84
C VAL A 497 9.63 0.36 -24.31
N GLN A 498 8.86 1.36 -24.74
CA GLN A 498 8.95 2.72 -24.21
C GLN A 498 8.79 2.74 -22.69
N GLU A 499 7.75 2.09 -22.20
CA GLU A 499 7.42 2.00 -20.78
C GLU A 499 8.55 1.31 -19.98
N ALA A 500 9.00 0.16 -20.45
CA ALA A 500 10.07 -0.60 -19.81
C ALA A 500 11.40 0.13 -19.82
N ALA A 501 11.76 0.76 -20.92
CA ALA A 501 13.00 1.50 -21.06
C ALA A 501 13.02 2.74 -20.17
N CYS A 502 11.93 3.48 -20.13
CA CYS A 502 11.83 4.69 -19.31
C CYS A 502 11.85 4.34 -17.80
N SER A 503 11.15 3.31 -17.38
CA SER A 503 11.21 2.81 -16.00
C SER A 503 12.60 2.31 -15.62
N ALA A 504 13.24 1.55 -16.50
CA ALA A 504 14.59 1.05 -16.27
C ALA A 504 15.61 2.21 -16.18
N PHE A 505 15.42 3.22 -17.00
CA PHE A 505 16.26 4.41 -16.97
C PHE A 505 16.09 5.20 -15.68
N ALA A 506 14.86 5.35 -15.19
CA ALA A 506 14.60 5.98 -13.90
C ALA A 506 15.29 5.22 -12.74
N THR A 507 15.28 3.91 -12.76
CA THR A 507 15.98 3.08 -11.78
C THR A 507 17.50 3.29 -11.85
N LEU A 508 18.06 3.38 -13.05
CA LEU A 508 19.48 3.69 -13.24
C LEU A 508 19.84 5.07 -12.70
N GLU A 509 19.00 6.07 -12.91
CA GLU A 509 19.17 7.43 -12.39
C GLU A 509 19.21 7.46 -10.86
N GLU A 510 18.39 6.65 -10.19
CA GLU A 510 18.35 6.56 -8.71
C GLU A 510 19.69 6.07 -8.15
N GLU A 511 20.35 5.16 -8.83
CA GLU A 511 21.63 4.60 -8.40
C GLU A 511 22.85 5.44 -8.84
N ALA A 512 22.69 6.27 -9.85
CA ALA A 512 23.72 7.15 -10.37
C ALA A 512 23.44 8.58 -9.95
N ALA A 513 24.48 9.37 -9.68
CA ALA A 513 24.35 10.79 -9.38
C ALA A 513 25.35 11.59 -10.21
N GLU A 514 26.59 11.65 -9.78
CA GLU A 514 27.66 12.35 -10.48
C GLU A 514 27.94 11.76 -11.87
N GLU A 515 27.72 10.48 -12.02
CA GLU A 515 27.94 9.73 -13.26
C GLU A 515 26.99 10.14 -14.38
N LEU A 516 25.85 10.73 -14.06
CA LEU A 516 24.88 11.23 -15.04
C LEU A 516 25.29 12.60 -15.59
N ALA A 517 26.04 13.38 -14.84
CA ALA A 517 26.37 14.76 -15.20
C ALA A 517 27.04 14.92 -16.59
N PRO A 518 28.02 14.06 -17.00
CA PRO A 518 28.59 14.16 -18.35
C PRO A 518 27.61 13.86 -19.48
N HIS A 519 26.49 13.20 -19.17
CA HIS A 519 25.50 12.76 -20.15
C HIS A 519 24.21 13.58 -20.12
N LEU A 520 24.14 14.63 -19.30
CA LEU A 520 22.92 15.41 -19.09
C LEU A 520 22.27 15.92 -20.36
N GLU A 521 23.04 16.42 -21.28
CA GLU A 521 22.50 16.98 -22.54
C GLU A 521 21.77 15.92 -23.34
N ILE A 522 22.38 14.76 -23.54
CA ILE A 522 21.77 13.66 -24.32
C ILE A 522 20.58 13.05 -23.58
N ILE A 523 20.66 12.95 -22.27
CA ILE A 523 19.54 12.47 -21.44
C ILE A 523 18.33 13.40 -21.59
N LEU A 524 18.53 14.70 -21.43
CA LEU A 524 17.45 15.69 -21.55
C LEU A 524 16.86 15.71 -22.95
N GLN A 525 17.69 15.62 -23.98
CA GLN A 525 17.20 15.58 -25.36
C GLN A 525 16.28 14.38 -25.61
N HIS A 526 16.68 13.19 -25.13
CA HIS A 526 15.85 11.97 -25.29
C HIS A 526 14.58 12.01 -24.45
N LEU A 527 14.68 12.42 -23.18
CA LEU A 527 13.50 12.52 -22.31
C LEU A 527 12.49 13.53 -22.84
N MET A 528 12.94 14.69 -23.31
CA MET A 528 12.02 15.71 -23.82
C MET A 528 11.47 15.36 -25.20
N CYS A 529 12.22 14.61 -26.02
CA CYS A 529 11.69 14.03 -27.24
C CYS A 529 10.58 13.00 -26.94
N ALA A 530 10.80 12.14 -25.97
CA ALA A 530 9.79 11.20 -25.49
C ALA A 530 8.57 11.93 -24.93
N PHE A 531 8.77 12.99 -24.17
CA PHE A 531 7.73 13.84 -23.65
C PHE A 531 6.78 14.38 -24.73
N GLY A 532 7.34 14.75 -25.87
CA GLY A 532 6.56 15.21 -27.02
C GLY A 532 5.87 14.10 -27.80
N LYS A 533 6.36 12.86 -27.73
CA LYS A 533 5.86 11.73 -28.54
C LYS A 533 4.98 10.74 -27.78
N TYR A 534 5.18 10.59 -26.46
CA TYR A 534 4.49 9.56 -25.70
C TYR A 534 3.01 9.86 -25.59
N GLN A 535 2.22 8.78 -25.63
CA GLN A 535 0.80 8.85 -25.29
C GLN A 535 0.62 9.00 -23.77
N ARG A 536 -0.56 9.37 -23.37
CA ARG A 536 -0.89 9.77 -22.00
C ARG A 536 -0.44 8.75 -20.94
N ARG A 537 -0.59 7.47 -21.21
CA ARG A 537 -0.16 6.40 -20.30
C ARG A 537 1.33 6.46 -19.99
N ASN A 538 2.15 6.47 -21.01
CA ASN A 538 3.61 6.45 -20.88
C ASN A 538 4.18 7.79 -20.46
N LEU A 539 3.42 8.87 -20.65
CA LEU A 539 3.87 10.21 -20.29
C LEU A 539 4.13 10.34 -18.77
N ARG A 540 3.37 9.63 -17.94
CA ARG A 540 3.59 9.60 -16.49
C ARG A 540 4.98 9.10 -16.12
N ILE A 541 5.48 8.11 -16.84
CA ILE A 541 6.80 7.53 -16.58
C ILE A 541 7.89 8.51 -16.98
N VAL A 542 7.67 9.32 -18.01
CA VAL A 542 8.61 10.40 -18.39
C VAL A 542 8.69 11.46 -17.30
N TYR A 543 7.58 11.87 -16.73
CA TYR A 543 7.58 12.80 -15.60
C TYR A 543 8.38 12.25 -14.43
N ASP A 544 8.23 10.97 -14.14
CA ASP A 544 8.98 10.30 -13.09
C ASP A 544 10.49 10.30 -13.40
N ALA A 545 10.87 9.97 -14.61
CA ALA A 545 12.27 9.98 -15.05
C ALA A 545 12.88 11.37 -14.95
N ILE A 546 12.16 12.41 -15.36
CA ILE A 546 12.62 13.81 -15.26
C ILE A 546 12.82 14.21 -13.79
N GLY A 547 11.86 13.90 -12.95
CA GLY A 547 11.94 14.20 -11.52
C GLY A 547 13.08 13.46 -10.84
N THR A 548 13.27 12.20 -11.15
CA THR A 548 14.36 11.37 -10.61
C THR A 548 15.72 11.92 -11.08
N LEU A 549 15.82 12.35 -12.34
CA LEU A 549 17.02 13.01 -12.84
C LEU A 549 17.33 14.28 -12.05
N ALA A 550 16.34 15.12 -11.81
CA ALA A 550 16.49 16.34 -11.04
C ALA A 550 17.01 16.05 -9.63
N ASP A 551 16.43 15.04 -8.96
CA ASP A 551 16.88 14.63 -7.63
C ASP A 551 18.33 14.10 -7.63
N ALA A 552 18.69 13.35 -8.66
CA ALA A 552 20.01 12.72 -8.77
C ALA A 552 21.13 13.72 -9.04
N VAL A 553 20.93 14.63 -9.99
CA VAL A 553 21.98 15.57 -10.42
C VAL A 553 21.94 16.90 -9.67
N GLY A 554 20.82 17.25 -9.06
CA GLY A 554 20.68 18.46 -8.26
C GLY A 554 21.06 19.71 -9.02
N ARG A 555 21.95 20.50 -8.45
CA ARG A 555 22.37 21.81 -8.98
C ARG A 555 23.08 21.77 -10.35
N GLU A 556 23.61 20.63 -10.75
CA GLU A 556 24.20 20.44 -12.07
C GLU A 556 23.20 20.71 -13.21
N LEU A 557 21.90 20.51 -12.90
CA LEU A 557 20.82 20.82 -13.84
C LEU A 557 20.64 22.32 -14.09
N ASN A 558 21.10 23.18 -13.18
CA ASN A 558 20.96 24.64 -13.26
C ASN A 558 22.00 25.27 -14.20
N GLN A 559 21.94 24.92 -15.48
CA GLN A 559 22.72 25.51 -16.55
C GLN A 559 21.76 25.87 -17.68
N ARG A 560 22.00 27.02 -18.29
CA ARG A 560 21.09 27.58 -19.30
C ARG A 560 20.83 26.64 -20.48
N ASN A 561 21.86 25.96 -20.96
CA ASN A 561 21.75 25.01 -22.07
C ASN A 561 20.83 23.83 -21.69
N TYR A 562 20.86 23.37 -20.46
CA TYR A 562 19.97 22.30 -19.98
C TYR A 562 18.53 22.80 -19.76
N LEU A 563 18.38 23.99 -19.19
CA LEU A 563 17.05 24.58 -18.97
C LEU A 563 16.31 24.90 -20.28
N ASP A 564 17.07 25.27 -21.31
CA ASP A 564 16.51 25.54 -22.65
C ASP A 564 15.94 24.26 -23.31
N ILE A 565 16.44 23.10 -22.94
CA ILE A 565 15.90 21.79 -23.40
C ILE A 565 14.74 21.35 -22.52
N LEU A 566 14.87 21.46 -21.20
CA LEU A 566 13.96 20.90 -20.22
C LEU A 566 12.67 21.72 -20.07
N MET A 567 12.79 23.04 -19.85
CA MET A 567 11.68 23.84 -19.37
C MET A 567 10.61 24.19 -20.44
N PRO A 568 10.97 24.51 -21.71
CA PRO A 568 9.94 24.91 -22.66
C PRO A 568 8.82 23.89 -22.88
N PRO A 569 9.08 22.59 -23.08
CA PRO A 569 8.00 21.60 -23.20
C PRO A 569 7.16 21.46 -21.93
N LEU A 570 7.79 21.54 -20.77
CA LEU A 570 7.09 21.47 -19.48
C LEU A 570 6.19 22.69 -19.25
N ILE A 571 6.67 23.87 -19.59
CA ILE A 571 5.90 25.11 -19.49
C ILE A 571 4.72 25.09 -20.47
N ALA A 572 4.92 24.60 -21.70
CA ALA A 572 3.84 24.43 -22.67
C ALA A 572 2.74 23.49 -22.13
N LYS A 573 3.12 22.39 -21.51
CA LYS A 573 2.19 21.46 -20.89
C LYS A 573 1.48 22.08 -19.70
N TRP A 574 2.19 22.84 -18.90
CA TRP A 574 1.65 23.61 -17.77
C TRP A 574 0.54 24.56 -18.21
N GLN A 575 0.74 25.24 -19.34
CA GLN A 575 -0.26 26.16 -19.91
C GLN A 575 -1.45 25.43 -20.55
N GLN A 576 -1.22 24.24 -21.10
CA GLN A 576 -2.24 23.45 -21.78
C GLN A 576 -3.21 22.80 -20.80
N LEU A 577 -2.74 22.30 -19.66
CA LEU A 577 -3.56 21.57 -18.69
C LEU A 577 -4.40 22.55 -17.84
N SER A 578 -5.68 22.22 -17.64
CA SER A 578 -6.55 22.99 -16.74
C SER A 578 -6.29 22.65 -15.27
N ASN A 579 -6.72 23.51 -14.37
CA ASN A 579 -6.61 23.29 -12.92
C ASN A 579 -7.45 22.11 -12.42
N SER A 580 -8.39 21.62 -13.20
CA SER A 580 -9.26 20.48 -12.87
C SER A 580 -8.84 19.18 -13.54
N ASP A 581 -7.81 19.21 -14.38
CA ASP A 581 -7.30 18.04 -15.08
C ASP A 581 -6.36 17.24 -14.17
N LYS A 582 -6.68 15.97 -13.94
CA LYS A 582 -5.87 15.08 -13.09
C LYS A 582 -4.47 14.80 -13.66
N ASP A 583 -4.27 15.00 -14.95
CA ASP A 583 -2.96 14.88 -15.59
C ASP A 583 -1.97 15.94 -15.10
N ILE A 584 -2.43 16.96 -14.39
CA ILE A 584 -1.56 17.96 -13.78
C ILE A 584 -0.76 17.40 -12.58
N PHE A 585 -1.23 16.32 -11.92
CA PHE A 585 -0.56 15.79 -10.73
C PHE A 585 0.90 15.40 -11.00
N PRO A 586 1.21 14.58 -12.02
CA PRO A 586 2.61 14.25 -12.31
C PRO A 586 3.46 15.46 -12.67
N LEU A 587 2.85 16.46 -13.33
CA LEU A 587 3.53 17.70 -13.68
C LEU A 587 3.87 18.53 -12.43
N LEU A 588 2.96 18.62 -11.48
CA LEU A 588 3.19 19.29 -10.19
C LEU A 588 4.32 18.61 -9.41
N GLU A 589 4.34 17.30 -9.37
CA GLU A 589 5.40 16.52 -8.72
C GLU A 589 6.74 16.72 -9.43
N CYS A 590 6.74 16.75 -10.75
CA CYS A 590 7.93 17.01 -11.55
C CYS A 590 8.50 18.40 -11.25
N PHE A 591 7.68 19.43 -11.21
CA PHE A 591 8.12 20.78 -10.87
C PHE A 591 8.62 20.88 -9.44
N THR A 592 8.06 20.11 -8.51
CA THR A 592 8.55 20.04 -7.13
C THR A 592 10.02 19.62 -7.10
N SER A 593 10.36 18.55 -7.80
CA SER A 593 11.74 18.06 -7.89
C SER A 593 12.66 19.05 -8.60
N ILE A 594 12.18 19.67 -9.68
CA ILE A 594 12.96 20.65 -10.44
C ILE A 594 13.24 21.90 -9.59
N ALA A 595 12.25 22.40 -8.86
CA ALA A 595 12.41 23.57 -7.99
C ALA A 595 13.46 23.31 -6.89
N GLN A 596 13.42 22.14 -6.28
CA GLN A 596 14.40 21.73 -5.28
C GLN A 596 15.80 21.61 -5.88
N ALA A 597 15.93 21.05 -7.09
CA ALA A 597 17.20 20.85 -7.77
C ALA A 597 17.83 22.16 -8.21
N LEU A 598 17.06 23.05 -8.84
CA LEU A 598 17.54 24.32 -9.34
C LEU A 598 17.84 25.34 -8.24
N GLY A 599 17.20 25.21 -7.09
CA GLY A 599 17.35 26.18 -6.01
C GLY A 599 16.93 27.57 -6.48
N THR A 600 17.77 28.59 -6.27
CA THR A 600 17.50 29.96 -6.68
C THR A 600 17.39 30.13 -8.20
N GLY A 601 17.92 29.21 -8.99
CA GLY A 601 17.76 29.17 -10.45
C GLY A 601 16.32 28.98 -10.91
N PHE A 602 15.43 28.50 -10.05
CA PHE A 602 14.00 28.38 -10.36
C PHE A 602 13.22 29.71 -10.25
N SER A 603 13.85 30.76 -9.69
CA SER A 603 13.16 32.04 -9.42
C SER A 603 12.51 32.67 -10.66
N GLN A 604 13.06 32.47 -11.84
CA GLN A 604 12.47 32.96 -13.11
C GLN A 604 11.14 32.28 -13.46
N PHE A 605 10.87 31.10 -12.92
CA PHE A 605 9.65 30.33 -13.17
C PHE A 605 8.69 30.35 -11.97
N ALA A 606 9.14 30.88 -10.83
CA ALA A 606 8.48 30.69 -9.54
C ALA A 606 7.10 31.35 -9.43
N GLU A 607 6.96 32.59 -9.93
CA GLU A 607 5.73 33.37 -9.74
C GLU A 607 4.49 32.72 -10.38
N PRO A 608 4.49 32.32 -11.66
CA PRO A 608 3.34 31.62 -12.25
C PRO A 608 3.02 30.29 -11.56
N VAL A 609 4.04 29.56 -11.15
CA VAL A 609 3.89 28.26 -10.46
C VAL A 609 3.24 28.48 -9.10
N PHE A 610 3.73 29.43 -8.33
CA PHE A 610 3.19 29.79 -7.03
C PHE A 610 1.74 30.22 -7.12
N GLN A 611 1.41 31.15 -8.03
CA GLN A 611 0.05 31.66 -8.20
C GLN A 611 -0.93 30.55 -8.58
N ARG A 612 -0.51 29.63 -9.43
CA ARG A 612 -1.36 28.52 -9.83
C ARG A 612 -1.61 27.55 -8.66
N CYS A 613 -0.62 27.26 -7.85
CA CYS A 613 -0.79 26.43 -6.65
C CYS A 613 -1.81 27.06 -5.70
N ILE A 614 -1.72 28.37 -5.47
CA ILE A 614 -2.68 29.12 -4.65
C ILE A 614 -4.09 29.01 -5.24
N SER A 615 -4.24 29.23 -6.55
CA SER A 615 -5.51 29.12 -7.25
C SER A 615 -6.13 27.73 -7.14
N ILE A 616 -5.35 26.68 -7.31
CA ILE A 616 -5.80 25.28 -7.18
C ILE A 616 -6.30 25.01 -5.76
N ILE A 617 -5.55 25.42 -4.75
CA ILE A 617 -5.94 25.21 -3.34
C ILE A 617 -7.24 25.95 -3.03
N GLN A 618 -7.36 27.21 -3.43
CA GLN A 618 -8.57 28.01 -3.22
C GLN A 618 -9.79 27.37 -3.88
N THR A 619 -9.65 26.93 -5.13
CA THR A 619 -10.75 26.30 -5.89
C THR A 619 -11.20 25.01 -5.22
N GLN A 620 -10.27 24.16 -4.76
CA GLN A 620 -10.60 22.91 -4.10
C GLN A 620 -11.22 23.12 -2.71
N GLN A 621 -10.77 24.10 -1.96
CA GLN A 621 -11.38 24.43 -0.68
C GLN A 621 -12.81 24.95 -0.86
N LEU A 622 -13.04 25.73 -1.89
CA LEU A 622 -14.41 26.17 -2.27
C LEU A 622 -15.25 24.97 -2.72
N ALA A 623 -14.70 24.06 -3.52
CA ALA A 623 -15.40 22.86 -4.01
C ALA A 623 -15.82 21.92 -2.88
N LYS A 624 -15.08 21.89 -1.78
CA LYS A 624 -15.43 21.10 -0.60
C LYS A 624 -16.72 21.58 0.05
N VAL A 625 -16.98 22.87 0.02
CA VAL A 625 -18.16 23.50 0.65
C VAL A 625 -19.28 23.67 -0.37
N ASP A 626 -18.97 24.12 -1.57
CA ASP A 626 -19.94 24.43 -2.62
C ASP A 626 -19.37 24.05 -4.01
N PRO A 627 -19.54 22.78 -4.44
CA PRO A 627 -19.03 22.34 -5.72
C PRO A 627 -19.60 23.08 -6.93
N VAL A 628 -20.84 23.57 -6.84
CA VAL A 628 -21.50 24.28 -7.93
C VAL A 628 -20.86 25.66 -8.18
N SER A 629 -20.59 26.41 -7.11
CA SER A 629 -19.89 27.70 -7.21
C SER A 629 -18.45 27.57 -7.67
N ALA A 630 -17.77 26.49 -7.26
CA ALA A 630 -16.40 26.21 -7.65
C ALA A 630 -16.28 25.77 -9.11
N GLY A 631 -17.34 25.16 -9.68
CA GLY A 631 -17.36 24.63 -11.03
C GLY A 631 -16.59 23.34 -11.22
N VAL A 632 -16.11 22.72 -10.13
CA VAL A 632 -15.34 21.48 -10.11
C VAL A 632 -15.75 20.62 -8.93
N GLN A 633 -15.54 19.30 -9.04
CA GLN A 633 -15.70 18.39 -7.92
C GLN A 633 -14.48 18.43 -7.01
N TYR A 634 -14.71 18.26 -5.71
CA TYR A 634 -13.62 18.20 -4.75
C TYR A 634 -12.78 16.94 -4.94
N ASP A 635 -11.46 17.13 -5.02
CA ASP A 635 -10.48 16.06 -4.99
C ASP A 635 -9.28 16.54 -4.16
N LYS A 636 -9.02 15.88 -3.04
CA LYS A 636 -7.95 16.24 -2.11
C LYS A 636 -6.55 16.22 -2.74
N GLU A 637 -6.35 15.39 -3.76
CA GLU A 637 -5.03 15.24 -4.41
C GLU A 637 -4.54 16.54 -5.05
N PHE A 638 -5.44 17.37 -5.54
CA PHE A 638 -5.08 18.71 -6.05
C PHE A 638 -4.45 19.59 -4.96
N ILE A 639 -5.00 19.53 -3.75
CA ILE A 639 -4.48 20.29 -2.61
C ILE A 639 -3.13 19.70 -2.18
N VAL A 640 -3.03 18.39 -2.04
CA VAL A 640 -1.80 17.70 -1.63
C VAL A 640 -0.65 18.02 -2.57
N CYS A 641 -0.84 17.83 -3.87
CA CYS A 641 0.20 18.10 -4.86
C CYS A 641 0.60 19.58 -4.90
N SER A 642 -0.37 20.48 -4.75
CA SER A 642 -0.10 21.92 -4.73
C SER A 642 0.68 22.34 -3.49
N LEU A 643 0.33 21.82 -2.32
CA LEU A 643 1.07 22.06 -1.08
C LEU A 643 2.50 21.53 -1.16
N ASP A 644 2.70 20.34 -1.73
CA ASP A 644 4.01 19.74 -1.91
C ASP A 644 4.89 20.57 -2.86
N LEU A 645 4.31 21.10 -3.92
CA LEU A 645 5.03 22.01 -4.82
C LEU A 645 5.41 23.32 -4.13
N LEU A 646 4.53 23.87 -3.31
CA LEU A 646 4.85 25.06 -2.52
C LEU A 646 6.00 24.78 -1.54
N SER A 647 6.03 23.60 -0.93
CA SER A 647 7.17 23.17 -0.10
C SER A 647 8.46 23.09 -0.91
N GLY A 648 8.40 22.54 -2.12
CA GLY A 648 9.53 22.49 -3.04
C GLY A 648 10.05 23.87 -3.42
N LEU A 649 9.14 24.82 -3.64
CA LEU A 649 9.49 26.22 -3.89
C LEU A 649 10.16 26.86 -2.67
N ALA A 650 9.64 26.63 -1.48
CA ALA A 650 10.21 27.14 -0.24
C ALA A 650 11.63 26.63 0.01
N GLU A 651 11.84 25.34 -0.19
CA GLU A 651 13.18 24.73 -0.09
C GLU A 651 14.14 25.26 -1.14
N GLY A 652 13.69 25.34 -2.40
CA GLY A 652 14.54 25.75 -3.51
C GLY A 652 14.89 27.23 -3.48
N LEU A 653 13.91 28.09 -3.33
CA LEU A 653 14.09 29.55 -3.36
C LEU A 653 14.65 30.10 -2.03
N GLY A 654 14.46 29.40 -0.93
CA GLY A 654 14.85 29.91 0.39
C GLY A 654 14.11 31.21 0.69
N SER A 655 14.85 32.23 1.15
CA SER A 655 14.27 33.55 1.44
C SER A 655 13.66 34.25 0.22
N GLY A 656 14.01 33.82 -0.98
CA GLY A 656 13.45 34.36 -2.24
C GLY A 656 11.94 34.15 -2.41
N ILE A 657 11.34 33.23 -1.66
CA ILE A 657 9.89 33.02 -1.68
C ILE A 657 9.11 34.10 -0.90
N GLU A 658 9.77 34.87 -0.07
CA GLU A 658 9.14 35.81 0.86
C GLU A 658 8.22 36.82 0.16
N SER A 659 8.64 37.37 -0.96
CA SER A 659 7.84 38.34 -1.72
C SER A 659 6.55 37.72 -2.27
N LEU A 660 6.59 36.47 -2.69
CA LEU A 660 5.43 35.73 -3.20
C LEU A 660 4.43 35.43 -2.05
N VAL A 661 4.95 35.00 -0.92
CA VAL A 661 4.12 34.67 0.26
C VAL A 661 3.47 35.92 0.82
N SER A 662 4.20 37.03 0.93
CA SER A 662 3.69 38.30 1.50
C SER A 662 2.57 38.91 0.69
N GLN A 663 2.57 38.70 -0.62
CA GLN A 663 1.54 39.24 -1.54
C GLN A 663 0.35 38.28 -1.72
N SER A 664 0.34 37.15 -1.05
CA SER A 664 -0.67 36.12 -1.18
C SER A 664 -1.41 35.90 0.14
N ASN A 665 -2.50 35.12 0.09
CA ASN A 665 -3.23 34.66 1.27
C ASN A 665 -2.81 33.24 1.69
N LEU A 666 -1.60 32.84 1.36
CA LEU A 666 -1.11 31.47 1.65
C LEU A 666 -1.22 31.10 3.14
N ARG A 667 -0.90 32.03 4.02
CA ARG A 667 -0.99 31.78 5.47
C ARG A 667 -2.38 31.31 5.90
N ASP A 668 -3.42 31.97 5.42
CA ASP A 668 -4.80 31.63 5.80
C ASP A 668 -5.25 30.32 5.14
N LEU A 669 -4.88 30.12 3.88
CA LEU A 669 -5.15 28.87 3.17
C LEU A 669 -4.43 27.69 3.83
N LEU A 670 -3.18 27.89 4.22
CA LEU A 670 -2.37 26.85 4.88
C LEU A 670 -2.97 26.47 6.25
N LEU A 671 -3.37 27.45 7.03
CA LEU A 671 -4.01 27.17 8.31
C LEU A 671 -5.31 26.40 8.15
N GLN A 672 -6.08 26.70 7.13
CA GLN A 672 -7.29 25.94 6.78
C GLN A 672 -6.94 24.48 6.41
N CYS A 673 -5.88 24.28 5.64
CA CYS A 673 -5.39 22.93 5.28
C CYS A 673 -4.87 22.15 6.50
N CYS A 674 -4.27 22.84 7.48
CA CYS A 674 -3.81 22.22 8.73
C CYS A 674 -4.95 21.66 9.58
N THR A 675 -6.17 22.11 9.38
CA THR A 675 -7.38 21.64 10.07
C THR A 675 -8.28 20.77 9.17
N ASP A 676 -7.81 20.38 8.01
CA ASP A 676 -8.57 19.54 7.08
C ASP A 676 -8.87 18.15 7.65
N ASP A 677 -9.99 17.56 7.26
CA ASP A 677 -10.40 16.23 7.71
C ASP A 677 -9.49 15.12 7.17
N ALA A 678 -8.94 15.32 5.97
CA ALA A 678 -8.03 14.37 5.34
C ALA A 678 -6.62 14.46 5.97
N SER A 679 -6.11 13.34 6.43
CA SER A 679 -4.75 13.26 7.01
C SER A 679 -3.66 13.60 6.00
N ASP A 680 -3.83 13.26 4.73
CA ASP A 680 -2.87 13.56 3.66
C ASP A 680 -2.70 15.07 3.46
N VAL A 681 -3.81 15.80 3.50
CA VAL A 681 -3.79 17.26 3.38
C VAL A 681 -3.10 17.89 4.58
N ARG A 682 -3.40 17.43 5.79
CA ARG A 682 -2.73 17.91 7.01
C ARG A 682 -1.24 17.61 6.98
N GLN A 683 -0.84 16.44 6.54
CA GLN A 683 0.56 16.04 6.43
C GLN A 683 1.35 17.00 5.54
N SER A 684 0.86 17.28 4.34
CA SER A 684 1.50 18.20 3.41
C SER A 684 1.46 19.65 3.92
N ALA A 685 0.36 20.03 4.58
CA ALA A 685 0.22 21.36 5.16
C ALA A 685 1.24 21.63 6.27
N PHE A 686 1.47 20.69 7.17
CA PHE A 686 2.47 20.83 8.23
C PHE A 686 3.91 20.77 7.70
N ALA A 687 4.17 20.01 6.64
CA ALA A 687 5.46 20.04 5.95
C ALA A 687 5.75 21.42 5.38
N LEU A 688 4.78 22.02 4.69
CA LEU A 688 4.91 23.39 4.17
C LEU A 688 5.06 24.40 5.29
N LEU A 689 4.32 24.25 6.37
CA LEU A 689 4.39 25.13 7.55
C LEU A 689 5.80 25.16 8.11
N GLY A 690 6.44 24.00 8.28
CA GLY A 690 7.82 23.89 8.73
C GLY A 690 8.81 24.54 7.77
N ASP A 691 8.62 24.36 6.47
CA ASP A 691 9.47 24.98 5.45
C ASP A 691 9.32 26.51 5.46
N LEU A 692 8.11 27.03 5.60
CA LEU A 692 7.88 28.49 5.70
C LEU A 692 8.46 29.04 7.02
N ALA A 693 8.40 28.29 8.10
CA ALA A 693 9.03 28.68 9.36
C ALA A 693 10.54 28.84 9.22
N ARG A 694 11.18 28.03 8.39
CA ARG A 694 12.62 28.12 8.12
C ARG A 694 12.99 29.33 7.28
N VAL A 695 12.22 29.64 6.24
CA VAL A 695 12.63 30.59 5.19
C VAL A 695 11.98 31.96 5.30
N CYS A 696 10.75 32.05 5.80
CA CYS A 696 10.02 33.31 5.94
C CYS A 696 9.12 33.33 7.20
N PRO A 697 9.69 33.18 8.39
CA PRO A 697 8.91 33.07 9.62
C PRO A 697 8.02 34.29 9.93
N VAL A 698 8.42 35.48 9.46
CA VAL A 698 7.69 36.72 9.70
C VAL A 698 6.24 36.67 9.22
N HIS A 699 5.97 35.96 8.14
CA HIS A 699 4.61 35.81 7.58
C HIS A 699 3.69 34.93 8.41
N LEU A 700 4.26 34.08 9.25
CA LEU A 700 3.50 33.20 10.15
C LEU A 700 3.21 33.87 11.50
N HIS A 701 3.95 34.92 11.85
CA HIS A 701 3.88 35.59 13.14
C HIS A 701 2.46 36.09 13.52
N PRO A 702 1.70 36.75 12.64
CA PRO A 702 0.38 37.26 12.99
C PRO A 702 -0.63 36.24 13.52
N ARG A 703 -0.48 34.96 13.12
CA ARG A 703 -1.35 33.87 13.54
C ARG A 703 -0.58 32.75 14.25
N LEU A 704 0.56 33.07 14.84
CA LEU A 704 1.47 32.06 15.42
C LEU A 704 0.80 31.24 16.53
N SER A 705 0.02 31.88 17.41
CA SER A 705 -0.66 31.19 18.50
C SER A 705 -1.65 30.13 18.00
N GLU A 706 -2.42 30.45 16.96
CA GLU A 706 -3.36 29.51 16.34
C GLU A 706 -2.62 28.36 15.66
N ILE A 707 -1.54 28.67 14.96
CA ILE A 707 -0.70 27.68 14.26
C ILE A 707 -0.12 26.68 15.26
N LEU A 708 0.47 27.17 16.35
CA LEU A 708 1.04 26.33 17.39
C LEU A 708 -0.02 25.46 18.09
N ASP A 709 -1.20 26.00 18.33
CA ASP A 709 -2.30 25.27 18.96
C ASP A 709 -2.80 24.12 18.05
N VAL A 710 -2.99 24.39 16.77
CA VAL A 710 -3.39 23.38 15.80
C VAL A 710 -2.32 22.29 15.65
N ALA A 711 -1.05 22.66 15.59
CA ALA A 711 0.07 21.73 15.51
C ALA A 711 0.14 20.82 16.75
N ALA A 712 -0.02 21.39 17.94
CA ALA A 712 -0.01 20.64 19.19
C ALA A 712 -1.12 19.60 19.28
N LYS A 713 -2.29 19.90 18.73
CA LYS A 713 -3.42 18.95 18.67
C LYS A 713 -3.12 17.68 17.87
N GLN A 714 -2.22 17.74 16.89
CA GLN A 714 -1.85 16.57 16.09
C GLN A 714 -1.00 15.55 16.87
N LEU A 715 -0.38 15.98 17.96
CA LEU A 715 0.42 15.12 18.82
C LEU A 715 -0.41 14.39 19.89
N ASN A 716 -1.61 14.86 20.17
CA ASN A 716 -2.51 14.33 21.20
C ASN A 716 -3.77 13.73 20.58
N THR A 717 -3.61 12.73 19.73
CA THR A 717 -4.75 12.04 19.12
C THR A 717 -4.79 10.59 19.58
N PRO A 718 -6.00 10.01 19.83
CA PRO A 718 -6.12 8.59 20.14
C PRO A 718 -5.71 7.69 18.97
N LYS A 719 -5.60 8.25 17.76
CA LYS A 719 -5.23 7.56 16.53
C LYS A 719 -3.80 7.86 16.08
N LEU A 720 -2.89 8.11 17.01
CA LEU A 720 -1.51 8.50 16.70
C LEU A 720 -0.82 7.52 15.74
N LYS A 721 -1.07 6.22 15.88
CA LYS A 721 -0.50 5.19 15.01
C LYS A 721 -1.00 5.27 13.56
N GLU A 722 -2.22 5.75 13.37
CA GLU A 722 -2.82 5.93 12.03
C GLU A 722 -2.37 7.23 11.36
N THR A 723 -1.99 8.23 12.15
CA THR A 723 -1.60 9.58 11.67
C THR A 723 -0.17 9.94 12.03
N VAL A 724 0.74 8.97 12.03
CA VAL A 724 2.15 9.16 12.39
C VAL A 724 2.82 10.24 11.55
N SER A 725 2.59 10.25 10.24
CA SER A 725 3.21 11.22 9.34
C SER A 725 2.76 12.65 9.61
N VAL A 726 1.48 12.85 9.96
CA VAL A 726 0.97 14.17 10.36
C VAL A 726 1.62 14.64 11.66
N ALA A 727 1.66 13.77 12.66
CA ALA A 727 2.27 14.06 13.95
C ALA A 727 3.76 14.38 13.81
N ASN A 728 4.47 13.63 12.96
CA ASN A 728 5.87 13.84 12.66
C ASN A 728 6.12 15.25 12.09
N ASN A 729 5.36 15.63 11.08
CA ASN A 729 5.50 16.93 10.43
C ASN A 729 5.07 18.08 11.35
N ALA A 730 4.01 17.91 12.13
CA ALA A 730 3.56 18.90 13.10
C ALA A 730 4.59 19.12 14.21
N CYS A 731 5.17 18.04 14.71
CA CYS A 731 6.25 18.08 15.69
C CYS A 731 7.47 18.86 15.18
N TRP A 732 7.92 18.54 13.98
CA TRP A 732 9.02 19.23 13.33
C TRP A 732 8.71 20.73 13.15
N ALA A 733 7.50 21.06 12.69
CA ALA A 733 7.07 22.44 12.50
C ALA A 733 7.09 23.24 13.82
N ILE A 734 6.64 22.66 14.93
CA ILE A 734 6.68 23.27 16.25
C ILE A 734 8.12 23.62 16.63
N GLY A 735 9.05 22.69 16.43
CA GLY A 735 10.46 22.86 16.71
C GLY A 735 11.09 23.99 15.89
N GLU A 736 10.79 24.04 14.59
CA GLU A 736 11.27 25.09 13.68
C GLU A 736 10.75 26.47 14.08
N LEU A 737 9.46 26.58 14.38
CA LEU A 737 8.86 27.82 14.86
C LEU A 737 9.45 28.29 16.18
N ALA A 738 9.67 27.39 17.12
CA ALA A 738 10.26 27.70 18.43
C ALA A 738 11.64 28.33 18.28
N VAL A 739 12.50 27.73 17.47
CA VAL A 739 13.88 28.20 17.26
C VAL A 739 13.91 29.54 16.52
N LYS A 740 13.09 29.69 15.49
CA LYS A 740 13.12 30.87 14.62
C LYS A 740 12.60 32.12 15.31
N PHE A 741 11.55 32.02 16.10
CA PHE A 741 10.99 33.17 16.77
C PHE A 741 11.70 33.52 18.08
N GLN A 742 12.22 32.53 18.81
CA GLN A 742 12.76 32.67 20.14
C GLN A 742 11.82 33.47 21.10
N VAL A 743 10.53 33.52 20.76
CA VAL A 743 9.53 34.30 21.44
C VAL A 743 8.93 33.46 22.56
N ARG A 744 9.52 33.54 23.73
CA ARG A 744 9.12 32.80 24.93
C ARG A 744 7.65 32.96 25.28
N GLN A 745 7.10 34.17 25.08
CA GLN A 745 5.72 34.49 25.46
C GLN A 745 4.67 33.75 24.62
N GLU A 746 4.93 33.55 23.35
CA GLU A 746 3.97 32.92 22.44
C GLU A 746 4.05 31.39 22.48
N ILE A 747 5.23 30.85 22.75
CA ILE A 747 5.49 29.42 22.84
C ILE A 747 5.20 28.86 24.23
N ALA A 748 5.46 29.64 25.29
CA ALA A 748 5.30 29.20 26.67
C ALA A 748 3.94 28.53 26.97
N PRO A 749 2.79 29.04 26.46
CA PRO A 749 1.49 28.40 26.75
C PRO A 749 1.36 26.97 26.26
N ILE A 750 2.08 26.57 25.19
CA ILE A 750 1.96 25.24 24.60
C ILE A 750 3.09 24.30 25.03
N VAL A 751 4.18 24.81 25.60
CA VAL A 751 5.38 24.01 25.92
C VAL A 751 5.03 22.78 26.76
N LEU A 752 4.30 22.98 27.86
CA LEU A 752 3.93 21.88 28.75
C LEU A 752 3.00 20.87 28.08
N THR A 753 2.07 21.34 27.26
CA THR A 753 1.17 20.47 26.50
C THR A 753 1.96 19.61 25.50
N VAL A 754 2.86 20.23 24.77
CA VAL A 754 3.70 19.52 23.77
C VAL A 754 4.60 18.50 24.47
N ILE A 755 5.26 18.88 25.56
CA ILE A 755 6.13 17.97 26.32
C ILE A 755 5.33 16.77 26.86
N SER A 756 4.14 17.01 27.38
CA SER A 756 3.26 15.92 27.86
C SER A 756 2.86 14.94 26.77
N CYS A 757 2.86 15.36 25.51
CA CYS A 757 2.63 14.50 24.35
C CYS A 757 3.91 13.81 23.87
N LEU A 758 5.06 14.51 23.89
CA LEU A 758 6.34 13.97 23.39
C LEU A 758 6.96 12.94 24.34
N VAL A 759 6.80 13.09 25.64
CA VAL A 759 7.38 12.17 26.64
C VAL A 759 6.87 10.74 26.46
N PRO A 760 5.55 10.47 26.34
CA PRO A 760 5.08 9.11 26.05
C PRO A 760 5.60 8.56 24.73
N ILE A 761 5.74 9.38 23.70
CA ILE A 761 6.30 8.97 22.40
C ILE A 761 7.75 8.47 22.59
N LEU A 762 8.57 9.19 23.32
CA LEU A 762 9.95 8.82 23.60
C LEU A 762 10.07 7.59 24.50
N GLN A 763 9.15 7.40 25.44
CA GLN A 763 9.12 6.24 26.33
C GLN A 763 8.72 4.95 25.63
N HIS A 764 7.97 5.04 24.50
CA HIS A 764 7.52 3.90 23.70
C HIS A 764 8.24 3.85 22.34
N ALA A 765 9.51 4.20 22.31
CA ALA A 765 10.33 4.33 21.11
C ALA A 765 10.39 3.05 20.27
N GLU A 766 10.34 1.88 20.91
CA GLU A 766 10.39 0.59 20.22
C GLU A 766 9.12 0.27 19.42
N GLU A 767 8.00 0.88 19.77
CA GLU A 767 6.69 0.63 19.17
C GLU A 767 6.32 1.61 18.06
N LEU A 768 7.06 2.70 17.92
CA LEU A 768 6.71 3.82 17.06
C LEU A 768 7.73 4.03 15.93
N ASN A 769 7.33 4.78 14.92
CA ASN A 769 8.15 5.13 13.78
C ASN A 769 9.42 5.87 14.21
N LYS A 770 10.57 5.46 13.68
CA LYS A 770 11.89 6.04 13.98
C LYS A 770 11.94 7.55 13.71
N SER A 771 11.34 8.01 12.60
CA SER A 771 11.32 9.42 12.24
C SER A 771 10.58 10.28 13.27
N LEU A 772 9.45 9.78 13.78
CA LEU A 772 8.69 10.46 14.84
C LEU A 772 9.49 10.54 16.13
N ILE A 773 10.22 9.51 16.50
CA ILE A 773 11.08 9.48 17.68
C ILE A 773 12.20 10.53 17.55
N GLU A 774 12.87 10.57 16.42
CA GLU A 774 13.94 11.54 16.15
C GLU A 774 13.42 12.98 16.21
N ASN A 775 12.31 13.29 15.53
CA ASN A 775 11.72 14.61 15.54
C ASN A 775 11.18 15.01 16.92
N SER A 776 10.64 14.06 17.67
CA SER A 776 10.20 14.30 19.05
C SER A 776 11.37 14.68 19.96
N ALA A 777 12.49 13.98 19.84
CA ALA A 777 13.71 14.28 20.60
C ALA A 777 14.29 15.65 20.23
N ILE A 778 14.36 15.98 18.96
CA ILE A 778 14.87 17.27 18.47
C ILE A 778 13.96 18.41 18.92
N THR A 779 12.66 18.27 18.79
CA THR A 779 11.68 19.29 19.18
C THR A 779 11.69 19.53 20.69
N LEU A 780 11.77 18.48 21.49
CA LEU A 780 11.90 18.61 22.94
C LEU A 780 13.16 19.42 23.30
N GLY A 781 14.29 19.12 22.66
CA GLY A 781 15.53 19.84 22.81
C GLY A 781 15.44 21.32 22.41
N ARG A 782 14.77 21.61 21.30
CA ARG A 782 14.54 22.99 20.84
C ARG A 782 13.64 23.77 21.79
N LEU A 783 12.58 23.15 22.31
CA LEU A 783 11.73 23.75 23.32
C LEU A 783 12.50 24.02 24.63
N ALA A 784 13.35 23.10 25.02
CA ALA A 784 14.23 23.27 26.18
C ALA A 784 15.24 24.41 26.02
N TRP A 785 15.74 24.58 24.79
CA TRP A 785 16.66 25.68 24.48
C TRP A 785 15.95 27.05 24.59
N VAL A 786 14.73 27.15 24.07
CA VAL A 786 13.95 28.39 24.07
C VAL A 786 13.35 28.69 25.44
N CYS A 787 12.83 27.71 26.16
CA CYS A 787 12.16 27.83 27.46
C CYS A 787 12.73 26.83 28.48
N PRO A 788 14.01 26.97 28.87
CA PRO A 788 14.61 26.01 29.80
C PRO A 788 13.94 25.99 31.19
N GLU A 789 13.39 27.11 31.64
CA GLU A 789 12.73 27.20 32.94
C GLU A 789 11.42 26.39 33.01
N LEU A 790 10.74 26.21 31.88
CA LEU A 790 9.49 25.44 31.79
C LEU A 790 9.74 23.94 31.60
N VAL A 791 10.81 23.57 30.93
CA VAL A 791 11.12 22.18 30.58
C VAL A 791 11.93 21.50 31.70
N SER A 792 12.88 22.21 32.30
CA SER A 792 13.81 21.64 33.28
C SER A 792 13.17 21.03 34.54
N PRO A 793 12.03 21.53 35.08
CA PRO A 793 11.37 20.88 36.21
C PRO A 793 10.89 19.45 35.91
N HIS A 794 10.71 19.07 34.65
CA HIS A 794 10.18 17.78 34.20
C HIS A 794 11.27 16.80 33.75
N MET A 795 12.55 17.16 33.86
CA MET A 795 13.67 16.38 33.37
C MET A 795 13.70 14.93 33.90
N GLU A 796 13.37 14.71 35.15
CA GLU A 796 13.40 13.40 35.78
C GLU A 796 12.50 12.39 35.06
N HIS A 797 11.41 12.84 34.45
CA HIS A 797 10.43 11.98 33.78
C HIS A 797 10.84 11.55 32.39
N PHE A 798 11.68 12.30 31.68
CA PHE A 798 11.99 12.00 30.27
C PHE A 798 13.48 11.88 29.96
N MET A 799 14.37 12.29 30.87
CA MET A 799 15.80 12.42 30.55
C MET A 799 16.44 11.16 30.03
N GLN A 800 16.12 10.01 30.60
CA GLN A 800 16.64 8.73 30.17
C GLN A 800 16.20 8.40 28.73
N SER A 801 14.91 8.46 28.45
CA SER A 801 14.33 8.14 27.15
C SER A 801 14.79 9.13 26.08
N TRP A 802 14.86 10.41 26.43
CA TRP A 802 15.30 11.47 25.52
C TRP A 802 16.77 11.33 25.15
N CYS A 803 17.65 11.10 26.13
CA CYS A 803 19.09 10.87 25.87
C CYS A 803 19.31 9.62 25.01
N SER A 804 18.57 8.56 25.26
CA SER A 804 18.61 7.34 24.44
C SER A 804 18.23 7.62 22.99
N ALA A 805 17.19 8.42 22.78
CA ALA A 805 16.77 8.84 21.43
C ALA A 805 17.81 9.75 20.77
N LEU A 806 18.39 10.70 21.51
CA LEU A 806 19.44 11.61 21.00
C LEU A 806 20.67 10.85 20.53
N SER A 807 21.04 9.77 21.18
CA SER A 807 22.21 8.95 20.83
C SER A 807 22.06 8.26 19.47
N MET A 808 20.84 8.13 18.96
CA MET A 808 20.52 7.48 17.69
C MET A 808 20.41 8.47 16.52
N ILE A 809 20.50 9.78 16.79
CA ILE A 809 20.32 10.83 15.78
C ILE A 809 21.65 11.07 15.04
N ARG A 810 21.55 11.29 13.73
CA ARG A 810 22.69 11.64 12.89
C ARG A 810 23.22 13.04 13.24
N ASP A 811 24.54 13.20 13.19
CA ASP A 811 25.19 14.49 13.46
C ASP A 811 24.80 15.53 12.40
N ASP A 812 24.03 16.52 12.80
CA ASP A 812 23.58 17.62 11.96
C ASP A 812 23.26 18.86 12.82
N ILE A 813 22.77 19.91 12.17
CA ILE A 813 22.38 21.16 12.84
C ILE A 813 21.17 20.95 13.77
N GLU A 814 20.28 20.04 13.48
CA GLU A 814 19.12 19.73 14.32
C GLU A 814 19.56 19.07 15.63
N LYS A 815 20.52 18.15 15.54
CA LYS A 815 21.14 17.53 16.72
C LYS A 815 21.87 18.59 17.56
N GLU A 816 22.56 19.55 16.96
CA GLU A 816 23.16 20.68 17.67
C GLU A 816 22.12 21.46 18.46
N ASP A 817 20.98 21.79 17.88
CA ASP A 817 19.90 22.50 18.56
C ASP A 817 19.39 21.73 19.77
N ALA A 818 19.21 20.41 19.63
CA ALA A 818 18.79 19.54 20.72
C ALA A 818 19.80 19.54 21.90
N PHE A 819 21.09 19.48 21.57
CA PHE A 819 22.14 19.51 22.60
C PHE A 819 22.31 20.88 23.23
N ARG A 820 22.02 21.97 22.52
CA ARG A 820 21.92 23.31 23.14
C ARG A 820 20.82 23.33 24.17
N GLY A 821 19.68 22.68 23.91
CA GLY A 821 18.60 22.49 24.85
C GLY A 821 19.02 21.66 26.06
N LEU A 822 19.79 20.59 25.84
CA LEU A 822 20.35 19.76 26.90
C LEU A 822 21.20 20.60 27.86
N CYS A 823 22.13 21.39 27.34
CA CYS A 823 22.99 22.24 28.13
C CYS A 823 22.20 23.30 28.90
N ALA A 824 21.21 23.92 28.27
CA ALA A 824 20.34 24.92 28.90
C ALA A 824 19.53 24.32 30.06
N MET A 825 18.94 23.15 29.86
CA MET A 825 18.17 22.46 30.92
C MET A 825 19.04 22.07 32.10
N VAL A 826 20.21 21.52 31.85
CA VAL A 826 21.13 21.08 32.90
C VAL A 826 21.61 22.27 33.73
N LYS A 827 21.91 23.40 33.10
CA LYS A 827 22.26 24.64 33.80
C LYS A 827 21.14 25.18 34.68
N ALA A 828 19.89 25.01 34.24
CA ALA A 828 18.71 25.45 35.00
C ALA A 828 18.35 24.47 36.13
N ASN A 829 18.56 23.17 35.95
CA ASN A 829 18.23 22.13 36.95
C ASN A 829 19.26 20.98 36.92
N PRO A 830 20.46 21.18 37.48
CA PRO A 830 21.49 20.15 37.47
C PRO A 830 21.08 18.83 38.15
N SER A 831 20.29 18.89 39.19
CA SER A 831 19.84 17.71 39.94
C SER A 831 18.87 16.82 39.17
N GLY A 832 18.15 17.37 38.19
CA GLY A 832 17.16 16.63 37.38
C GLY A 832 17.76 15.55 36.50
N ALA A 833 19.04 15.67 36.15
CA ALA A 833 19.73 14.71 35.30
C ALA A 833 20.60 13.71 36.06
N LEU A 834 20.71 13.80 37.38
CA LEU A 834 21.58 12.93 38.17
C LEU A 834 21.25 11.44 38.02
N GLY A 835 19.97 11.09 37.99
CA GLY A 835 19.53 9.72 37.85
C GLY A 835 19.76 9.14 36.45
N SER A 836 20.03 9.99 35.45
CA SER A 836 20.21 9.62 34.05
C SER A 836 21.59 10.04 33.50
N LEU A 837 22.55 10.25 34.36
CA LEU A 837 23.87 10.75 34.00
C LEU A 837 24.60 9.84 33.03
N VAL A 838 24.48 8.50 33.20
CA VAL A 838 25.05 7.51 32.30
C VAL A 838 24.48 7.66 30.88
N PHE A 839 23.18 7.84 30.76
CA PHE A 839 22.51 8.02 29.46
C PHE A 839 22.89 9.35 28.80
N MET A 840 23.03 10.42 29.58
CA MET A 840 23.52 11.72 29.12
C MET A 840 24.93 11.61 28.56
N CYS A 841 25.83 10.93 29.27
CA CYS A 841 27.22 10.69 28.83
C CYS A 841 27.24 9.88 27.51
N LYS A 842 26.41 8.86 27.38
CA LYS A 842 26.27 8.07 26.14
C LYS A 842 25.76 8.93 24.98
N ALA A 843 24.80 9.82 25.22
CA ALA A 843 24.30 10.73 24.22
C ALA A 843 25.38 11.71 23.74
N ILE A 844 26.14 12.27 24.66
CA ILE A 844 27.28 13.15 24.31
C ILE A 844 28.35 12.39 23.52
N ALA A 845 28.65 11.18 23.92
CA ALA A 845 29.61 10.32 23.22
C ALA A 845 29.14 9.86 21.83
N SER A 846 27.85 9.95 21.53
CA SER A 846 27.29 9.62 20.22
C SER A 846 27.74 10.56 19.09
N TRP A 847 28.22 11.76 19.46
CA TRP A 847 28.79 12.69 18.48
C TRP A 847 30.10 12.15 17.90
N HIS A 848 30.19 12.17 16.59
CA HIS A 848 31.46 11.92 15.93
C HIS A 848 32.38 13.15 16.07
N GLU A 849 31.88 14.31 15.71
CA GLU A 849 32.57 15.60 15.84
C GLU A 849 31.57 16.74 15.99
N ILE A 850 31.74 17.57 17.01
CA ILE A 850 30.93 18.77 17.21
C ILE A 850 31.64 19.93 16.51
N ARG A 851 31.03 20.43 15.43
CA ARG A 851 31.59 21.51 14.61
C ARG A 851 31.48 22.88 15.28
N SER A 852 30.44 23.08 16.10
CA SER A 852 30.23 24.33 16.83
C SER A 852 31.14 24.40 18.06
N GLU A 853 32.05 25.36 18.08
CA GLU A 853 32.94 25.58 19.23
C GLU A 853 32.15 25.97 20.50
N ASP A 854 31.13 26.80 20.35
CA ASP A 854 30.26 27.23 21.47
C ASP A 854 29.56 26.04 22.12
N LEU A 855 29.00 25.12 21.31
CA LEU A 855 28.35 23.92 21.82
C LEU A 855 29.36 22.99 22.49
N HIS A 856 30.51 22.79 21.89
CA HIS A 856 31.59 22.02 22.48
C HIS A 856 31.98 22.53 23.88
N ASN A 857 32.16 23.83 24.01
CA ASN A 857 32.50 24.47 25.27
C ASN A 857 31.38 24.33 26.31
N ASP A 858 30.13 24.47 25.92
CA ASP A 858 28.97 24.28 26.78
C ASP A 858 28.89 22.85 27.31
N ILE A 859 29.14 21.87 26.47
CA ILE A 859 29.16 20.43 26.86
C ILE A 859 30.32 20.17 27.82
N CYS A 860 31.49 20.75 27.57
CA CYS A 860 32.61 20.68 28.50
C CYS A 860 32.25 21.25 29.88
N GLN A 861 31.60 22.39 29.94
CA GLN A 861 31.17 23.03 31.20
C GLN A 861 30.15 22.14 31.94
N VAL A 862 29.21 21.54 31.25
CA VAL A 862 28.22 20.62 31.85
C VAL A 862 28.90 19.41 32.44
N LEU A 863 29.80 18.74 31.73
CA LEU A 863 30.52 17.58 32.23
C LEU A 863 31.43 17.95 33.42
N HIS A 864 32.17 19.03 33.36
CA HIS A 864 33.00 19.51 34.47
C HIS A 864 32.17 19.88 35.68
N GLY A 865 30.98 20.49 35.47
CA GLY A 865 30.05 20.81 36.54
C GLY A 865 29.61 19.56 37.33
N TYR A 866 29.26 18.50 36.61
CA TYR A 866 28.89 17.23 37.25
C TYR A 866 30.08 16.55 37.94
N LYS A 867 31.26 16.61 37.36
CA LYS A 867 32.49 16.06 37.97
C LYS A 867 32.78 16.75 39.28
N GLN A 868 32.61 18.05 39.37
CA GLN A 868 32.79 18.81 40.65
C GLN A 868 31.67 18.54 41.64
N MET A 869 30.44 18.37 41.19
CA MET A 869 29.28 18.10 42.06
C MET A 869 29.36 16.71 42.68
N LEU A 870 29.94 15.71 41.99
CA LEU A 870 30.02 14.33 42.40
C LEU A 870 31.42 13.93 42.90
N ARG A 871 32.03 14.73 43.78
CA ARG A 871 33.42 14.53 44.27
C ARG A 871 33.62 13.28 45.16
N ASN A 872 32.57 12.69 45.71
CA ASN A 872 32.65 11.61 46.70
C ASN A 872 32.75 10.20 46.06
N GLY A 873 33.31 10.08 44.86
CA GLY A 873 33.46 8.79 44.17
C GLY A 873 32.27 8.40 43.32
N ALA A 874 31.18 9.18 43.36
CA ALA A 874 29.99 8.93 42.54
C ALA A 874 30.27 9.18 41.05
N TRP A 875 31.16 10.13 40.70
CA TRP A 875 31.59 10.35 39.33
C TRP A 875 32.36 9.14 38.77
N ASP A 876 33.28 8.62 39.55
CA ASP A 876 34.07 7.44 39.18
C ASP A 876 33.21 6.20 39.02
N GLN A 877 32.16 6.05 39.85
CA GLN A 877 31.17 4.98 39.69
C GLN A 877 30.39 5.10 38.39
N CYS A 878 29.96 6.33 38.06
CA CYS A 878 29.25 6.57 36.79
C CYS A 878 30.15 6.26 35.60
N MET A 879 31.39 6.72 35.64
CA MET A 879 32.35 6.45 34.56
C MET A 879 32.70 4.96 34.42
N SER A 880 32.73 4.23 35.51
CA SER A 880 32.99 2.79 35.51
C SER A 880 31.84 1.98 34.89
N ALA A 881 30.64 2.51 34.90
CA ALA A 881 29.46 1.89 34.26
C ALA A 881 29.43 2.08 32.73
N LEU A 882 30.31 2.94 32.19
CA LEU A 882 30.39 3.19 30.74
C LEU A 882 31.32 2.19 30.05
N GLU A 883 30.98 1.86 28.80
CA GLU A 883 31.82 1.02 27.97
C GLU A 883 33.12 1.75 27.56
N PRO A 884 34.24 1.04 27.35
CA PRO A 884 35.51 1.67 27.00
C PRO A 884 35.46 2.60 25.78
N PRO A 885 34.75 2.31 24.66
CA PRO A 885 34.63 3.25 23.54
C PRO A 885 33.96 4.56 23.91
N VAL A 886 32.97 4.53 24.82
CA VAL A 886 32.26 5.72 25.30
C VAL A 886 33.21 6.58 26.14
N LYS A 887 34.00 5.98 27.00
CA LYS A 887 35.01 6.68 27.82
C LYS A 887 36.05 7.39 26.98
N GLU A 888 36.53 6.74 25.92
CA GLU A 888 37.49 7.31 24.98
C GLU A 888 36.94 8.56 24.28
N LYS A 889 35.68 8.50 23.81
CA LYS A 889 35.00 9.64 23.18
C LYS A 889 34.79 10.80 24.14
N LEU A 890 34.47 10.51 25.41
CA LEU A 890 34.32 11.52 26.44
C LEU A 890 35.62 12.22 26.81
N SER A 891 36.79 11.61 26.60
CA SER A 891 38.10 12.20 26.85
C SER A 891 38.35 13.45 26.01
N LYS A 892 37.67 13.57 24.85
CA LYS A 892 37.72 14.76 23.98
C LYS A 892 37.21 16.04 24.67
N TYR A 893 36.41 15.89 25.69
CA TYR A 893 35.85 17.01 26.49
C TYR A 893 36.65 17.32 27.75
N GLN A 894 37.85 16.78 27.86
CA GLN A 894 38.78 17.01 28.96
C GLN A 894 38.26 16.54 30.32
N VAL A 895 37.53 15.44 30.33
CA VAL A 895 36.90 14.91 31.56
C VAL A 895 37.63 13.66 32.05
#